data_c29319636309a2759a9a0a2003cb3c18
#
_entry.id   c29319636309a2759a9a0a2003cb3c18
#
_cell.length_a   1.000
_cell.length_b   1.000
_cell.length_c   1.000
_cell.angle_alpha   90.00
_cell.angle_beta   90.00
_cell.angle_gamma   90.00
#
_symmetry.space_group_name_H-M   'P 1'
#
loop_
_entity.id
_entity.type
_entity.pdbx_description
1 polymer ?
#
loop_
_entity_poly.entity_id
_entity_poly.type
_entity_poly.pdbx_seq_one_letter_code
_entity_poly.pdbx_strand_id
1 'polypeptide(L)'
;MFDFQNYHWKLAACSIISILLFVGCAAENEDSSSSSSSSFNIGGTVTGLSGVLIIQNNSGDDTVVEQTESEDVSFTFKTNISSGSTYSVSVKLQPNSQTCTVSDASGTTSQNISNITIACTSSSYNISGTVSGLTGSVVLQNNGADDLTVSNGSFSFTNKINKGSAYNVTVKTQPSPFTCSAASNRGLASDNMSSVSIVCAVQAYFLSGTASGLGSTTLGLQFDNETKTLSDNGSFSFSTPVAEGGGYSIYIPSQPDNRTCSVTNGTRSNVTQDYTDLKAVCWEYIDNVTSGGINDNVSQNGSSPQLVEFDSTLYSAWVEPSSSDNKTRIRVAKYNDNSSSWSFVDSSGINFKSFNSSATSEDASQPVLFVEDKTTPSLLMAWIEELAGTSYVTIARYINSSWNYVAFINKNNNALSSPHGVYHSFDSSPYVTWSELDNASVSQIRVSKATGAFWDGNGITGINDNTSRHATQPRLASLSSNLYAIWTEIGDNATGQIRVKVSSASSTSWTAVDNSTVLDNSTTSGINRNSTYNAEAPELSVFNSKLYAAWQESNSNNVTQIRVAVFNGNITSPSWSFVDNGDSTKGMNKIIDMDVNENASAPRMTVFDSSLYLTWLQEDGLSKQMRLAKYNGNDSSPEWTVVDRYDELGISRFGLNYNILKVAATPVMAASSSKLYAAWSETDSSGKTQIRVVKNPF
;
A
#
# COMPACT_ATOMS: atom_id res chain seq x y z
N MET A 1 3.20 -37.92 36.65
CA MET A 1 3.61 -39.28 36.25
C MET A 1 3.84 -39.25 34.76
N PHE A 2 5.10 -39.55 34.33
CA PHE A 2 5.64 -39.54 32.97
C PHE A 2 5.82 -38.16 32.30
N ASP A 3 6.88 -37.59 32.23
CA ASP A 3 8.30 -37.60 31.85
C ASP A 3 8.59 -38.14 30.43
N PHE A 4 9.14 -37.29 29.55
CA PHE A 4 10.00 -37.59 28.42
C PHE A 4 10.52 -36.27 27.82
N GLN A 5 11.70 -35.86 28.15
CA GLN A 5 13.04 -35.89 27.56
C GLN A 5 13.18 -35.48 26.09
N ASN A 6 13.96 -34.40 25.97
CA ASN A 6 15.05 -34.06 25.03
C ASN A 6 15.15 -34.76 23.66
N TYR A 7 15.26 -33.93 22.62
CA TYR A 7 16.14 -34.21 21.48
C TYR A 7 16.89 -32.95 21.02
N HIS A 8 18.18 -32.96 21.30
CA HIS A 8 19.17 -32.14 20.60
C HIS A 8 19.44 -32.67 19.21
N TRP A 9 19.48 -31.82 18.19
CA TRP A 9 20.18 -32.10 16.94
C TRP A 9 21.22 -31.01 16.69
N LYS A 10 22.49 -31.43 16.81
CA LYS A 10 23.66 -30.76 16.25
C LYS A 10 23.69 -31.11 14.76
N LEU A 11 23.92 -30.13 13.90
CA LEU A 11 24.39 -30.38 12.55
C LEU A 11 25.73 -29.67 12.34
N ALA A 12 26.66 -30.49 11.91
CA ALA A 12 28.06 -30.20 11.71
C ALA A 12 28.31 -29.41 10.41
N ALA A 13 29.34 -28.60 10.47
CA ALA A 13 29.98 -27.96 9.33
C ALA A 13 30.56 -28.98 8.35
N CYS A 14 30.45 -28.72 7.07
CA CYS A 14 31.27 -29.35 6.04
C CYS A 14 31.99 -28.28 5.24
N SER A 15 33.29 -28.16 5.53
CA SER A 15 34.24 -27.39 4.71
C SER A 15 34.59 -28.19 3.49
N ILE A 16 34.60 -27.58 2.32
CA ILE A 16 35.27 -28.10 1.14
C ILE A 16 36.31 -27.09 0.68
N ILE A 17 37.54 -27.48 0.90
CA ILE A 17 38.76 -26.91 0.33
C ILE A 17 38.90 -27.46 -1.09
N SER A 18 39.08 -26.61 -2.06
CA SER A 18 39.62 -27.01 -3.37
C SER A 18 40.84 -26.17 -3.69
N ILE A 19 41.95 -26.85 -3.64
CA ILE A 19 43.27 -26.46 -4.14
C ILE A 19 43.27 -26.66 -5.65
N LEU A 20 43.71 -25.66 -6.41
CA LEU A 20 44.23 -25.91 -7.78
C LEU A 20 45.53 -25.18 -8.03
N LEU A 21 46.44 -25.99 -8.55
CA LEU A 21 47.81 -25.70 -8.81
C LEU A 21 48.06 -24.71 -9.97
N PHE A 22 49.21 -24.10 -9.84
CA PHE A 22 49.96 -23.37 -10.86
C PHE A 22 50.38 -24.20 -12.07
N VAL A 23 50.37 -23.61 -13.24
CA VAL A 23 51.43 -23.74 -14.25
C VAL A 23 51.59 -22.39 -14.95
N GLY A 24 52.81 -21.93 -14.98
CA GLY A 24 53.22 -20.70 -15.62
C GLY A 24 53.72 -20.93 -17.08
N CYS A 25 53.88 -19.85 -17.79
CA CYS A 25 55.04 -19.46 -18.58
C CYS A 25 54.78 -18.15 -19.32
N ALA A 26 55.62 -17.23 -19.05
CA ALA A 26 56.60 -16.48 -19.82
C ALA A 26 56.09 -15.47 -20.87
N ALA A 27 56.30 -14.26 -20.52
CA ALA A 27 56.86 -13.09 -21.20
C ALA A 27 56.67 -12.88 -22.72
N GLU A 28 56.21 -11.70 -23.05
CA GLU A 28 56.90 -10.75 -23.91
C GLU A 28 56.37 -9.31 -23.68
N ASN A 29 57.31 -8.37 -23.69
CA ASN A 29 57.15 -6.95 -23.55
C ASN A 29 56.40 -6.35 -24.74
N GLU A 30 55.46 -5.45 -24.49
CA GLU A 30 55.38 -4.22 -25.27
C GLU A 30 54.87 -3.06 -24.37
N ASP A 31 55.66 -2.04 -24.39
CA ASP A 31 55.56 -0.78 -23.68
C ASP A 31 54.37 0.05 -24.23
N SER A 32 53.34 0.23 -23.44
CA SER A 32 52.40 1.31 -23.65
C SER A 32 51.96 1.83 -22.29
N SER A 33 52.46 3.00 -21.94
CA SER A 33 52.11 3.79 -20.78
C SER A 33 50.63 4.13 -20.77
N SER A 34 49.83 3.24 -20.19
CA SER A 34 48.53 3.61 -19.71
C SER A 34 48.67 3.96 -18.21
N SER A 35 48.46 5.20 -17.86
CA SER A 35 48.32 5.61 -16.48
C SER A 35 47.12 4.88 -15.88
N SER A 36 47.37 3.74 -15.25
CA SER A 36 46.37 3.06 -14.43
C SER A 36 46.09 3.99 -13.23
N SER A 37 45.03 4.72 -13.30
CA SER A 37 44.53 5.42 -12.13
C SER A 37 44.18 4.40 -11.06
N SER A 38 45.04 4.27 -10.05
CA SER A 38 44.75 3.40 -8.91
C SER A 38 43.42 3.85 -8.29
N SER A 39 42.49 2.94 -8.12
CA SER A 39 41.23 3.20 -7.42
C SER A 39 41.22 2.44 -6.10
N PHE A 40 40.60 3.00 -5.11
CA PHE A 40 40.62 2.52 -3.75
C PHE A 40 39.22 2.29 -3.20
N ASN A 41 39.08 1.29 -2.38
CA ASN A 41 37.84 1.00 -1.65
C ASN A 41 37.69 1.97 -0.49
N ILE A 42 36.46 2.37 -0.24
CA ILE A 42 36.05 3.13 0.96
C ILE A 42 35.22 2.20 1.83
N GLY A 43 35.58 2.03 3.07
CA GLY A 43 34.90 1.19 4.02
C GLY A 43 35.26 1.49 5.47
N GLY A 44 34.75 0.71 6.35
CA GLY A 44 34.94 0.91 7.79
C GLY A 44 34.13 -0.07 8.62
N THR A 45 33.86 0.33 9.85
CA THR A 45 33.14 -0.47 10.83
C THR A 45 31.98 0.31 11.42
N VAL A 46 30.83 -0.33 11.54
CA VAL A 46 29.67 0.16 12.29
C VAL A 46 29.63 -0.59 13.61
N THR A 47 29.65 0.16 14.70
CA THR A 47 29.62 -0.37 16.07
C THR A 47 28.28 -0.11 16.72
N GLY A 48 27.77 -1.04 17.46
CA GLY A 48 26.53 -0.92 18.25
C GLY A 48 25.25 -0.80 17.43
N LEU A 49 25.27 -1.18 16.14
CA LEU A 49 24.09 -1.14 15.27
C LEU A 49 23.08 -2.23 15.68
N SER A 50 21.80 -1.84 15.70
CA SER A 50 20.67 -2.75 15.79
C SER A 50 19.59 -2.26 14.82
N GLY A 51 19.32 -3.03 13.78
CA GLY A 51 18.41 -2.68 12.70
C GLY A 51 19.12 -2.31 11.40
N VAL A 52 18.49 -1.45 10.61
CA VAL A 52 18.95 -1.06 9.27
C VAL A 52 19.51 0.36 9.30
N LEU A 53 20.72 0.52 8.82
CA LEU A 53 21.40 1.78 8.60
C LEU A 53 21.68 1.94 7.11
N ILE A 54 21.32 3.06 6.50
CA ILE A 54 21.77 3.38 5.14
C ILE A 54 22.80 4.50 5.22
N ILE A 55 23.98 4.21 4.70
CA ILE A 55 25.08 5.15 4.57
C ILE A 55 25.33 5.46 3.11
N GLN A 56 25.85 6.64 2.84
CA GLN A 56 26.18 7.05 1.49
C GLN A 56 27.57 7.66 1.44
N ASN A 57 28.26 7.46 0.33
CA ASN A 57 29.50 8.15 0.03
C ASN A 57 29.29 9.15 -1.11
N ASN A 58 29.80 10.36 -0.95
CA ASN A 58 29.69 11.46 -1.93
C ASN A 58 28.23 11.69 -2.42
N SER A 59 27.25 11.51 -1.54
CA SER A 59 25.81 11.71 -1.80
C SER A 59 25.21 10.84 -2.91
N GLY A 60 25.85 9.74 -3.31
CA GLY A 60 25.38 8.92 -4.44
C GLY A 60 25.64 7.43 -4.38
N ASP A 61 26.62 6.97 -3.62
CA ASP A 61 26.92 5.54 -3.45
C ASP A 61 26.35 5.05 -2.11
N ASP A 62 25.17 4.46 -2.17
CA ASP A 62 24.44 3.99 -0.99
C ASP A 62 24.82 2.57 -0.61
N THR A 63 25.05 2.36 0.67
CA THR A 63 25.31 1.02 1.24
C THR A 63 24.33 0.78 2.40
N VAL A 64 23.63 -0.33 2.35
CA VAL A 64 22.77 -0.79 3.45
C VAL A 64 23.61 -1.66 4.38
N VAL A 65 23.61 -1.35 5.66
CA VAL A 65 24.22 -2.15 6.73
C VAL A 65 23.08 -2.60 7.64
N GLU A 66 22.93 -3.90 7.77
CA GLU A 66 21.89 -4.52 8.61
C GLU A 66 22.55 -5.36 9.70
N GLN A 67 22.03 -5.23 10.91
CA GLN A 67 22.43 -6.04 12.05
C GLN A 67 21.28 -6.22 13.03
N THR A 68 21.07 -7.43 13.50
CA THR A 68 20.06 -7.77 14.51
C THR A 68 20.61 -7.83 15.93
N GLU A 69 21.93 -8.01 16.04
CA GLU A 69 22.66 -8.05 17.30
C GLU A 69 23.71 -6.95 17.35
N SER A 70 24.10 -6.49 18.53
CA SER A 70 24.99 -5.34 18.72
C SER A 70 26.48 -5.65 18.49
N GLU A 71 26.81 -6.57 17.59
CA GLU A 71 28.17 -6.83 17.17
C GLU A 71 28.66 -5.82 16.12
N ASP A 72 29.97 -5.67 16.00
CA ASP A 72 30.57 -4.76 15.03
C ASP A 72 30.45 -5.32 13.62
N VAL A 73 29.99 -4.49 12.66
CA VAL A 73 29.78 -4.86 11.26
C VAL A 73 30.69 -4.05 10.37
N SER A 74 31.49 -4.72 9.55
CA SER A 74 32.29 -4.05 8.54
C SER A 74 31.45 -3.72 7.31
N PHE A 75 31.68 -2.58 6.69
CA PHE A 75 31.07 -2.17 5.43
C PHE A 75 32.11 -1.74 4.40
N THR A 76 31.76 -1.84 3.13
CA THR A 76 32.55 -1.32 2.00
C THR A 76 31.57 -0.82 0.94
N PHE A 77 31.80 0.39 0.44
CA PHE A 77 31.02 0.92 -0.67
C PHE A 77 31.33 0.21 -1.98
N LYS A 78 30.34 0.12 -2.84
CA LYS A 78 30.48 -0.61 -4.13
C LYS A 78 31.39 0.10 -5.11
N THR A 79 31.43 1.42 -5.07
CA THR A 79 32.16 2.25 -6.02
C THR A 79 33.55 2.59 -5.48
N ASN A 80 34.56 2.12 -6.18
CA ASN A 80 35.93 2.52 -5.90
C ASN A 80 36.18 3.97 -6.31
N ILE A 81 37.00 4.66 -5.55
CA ILE A 81 37.36 6.07 -5.80
C ILE A 81 38.79 6.17 -6.30
N SER A 82 39.01 6.97 -7.35
CA SER A 82 40.33 7.20 -7.93
C SER A 82 41.29 7.83 -6.93
N SER A 83 42.56 7.50 -7.03
CA SER A 83 43.63 8.11 -6.24
C SER A 83 43.58 9.66 -6.35
N GLY A 84 43.68 10.34 -5.23
CA GLY A 84 43.62 11.79 -5.13
C GLY A 84 42.21 12.40 -5.12
N SER A 85 41.15 11.55 -5.28
CA SER A 85 39.79 12.04 -5.17
C SER A 85 39.30 12.04 -3.72
N THR A 86 38.34 12.87 -3.42
CA THR A 86 37.77 12.99 -2.08
C THR A 86 36.65 11.98 -1.85
N TYR A 87 36.52 11.48 -0.64
CA TYR A 87 35.36 10.79 -0.14
C TYR A 87 34.69 11.55 0.98
N SER A 88 33.38 11.40 1.10
CA SER A 88 32.60 11.97 2.19
C SER A 88 31.46 11.02 2.54
N VAL A 89 31.61 10.33 3.65
CA VAL A 89 30.63 9.36 4.15
C VAL A 89 29.67 10.01 5.12
N SER A 90 28.40 9.82 4.89
CA SER A 90 27.33 10.32 5.73
C SER A 90 26.26 9.28 5.96
N VAL A 91 25.49 9.43 7.02
CA VAL A 91 24.28 8.62 7.26
C VAL A 91 23.16 9.21 6.42
N LYS A 92 22.60 8.39 5.53
CA LYS A 92 21.42 8.72 4.72
C LYS A 92 20.13 8.41 5.44
N LEU A 93 20.07 7.25 6.11
CA LEU A 93 18.91 6.84 6.90
C LEU A 93 19.40 6.26 8.22
N GLN A 94 18.95 6.84 9.32
CA GLN A 94 19.21 6.35 10.67
C GLN A 94 18.39 5.09 10.98
N PRO A 95 18.91 4.17 11.79
CA PRO A 95 18.10 3.09 12.36
C PRO A 95 16.94 3.68 13.21
N ASN A 96 15.84 2.98 13.27
CA ASN A 96 14.61 3.49 13.89
C ASN A 96 14.79 3.87 15.39
N SER A 97 15.63 3.14 16.12
CA SER A 97 15.83 3.33 17.56
C SER A 97 17.20 3.88 17.95
N GLN A 98 18.04 4.24 16.99
CA GLN A 98 19.40 4.65 17.24
C GLN A 98 19.74 5.94 16.50
N THR A 99 20.79 6.61 16.98
CA THR A 99 21.46 7.67 16.25
C THR A 99 22.89 7.21 16.00
N CYS A 100 23.26 7.15 14.73
CA CYS A 100 24.59 6.77 14.28
C CYS A 100 25.35 8.01 13.84
N THR A 101 26.57 8.17 14.33
CA THR A 101 27.49 9.27 13.97
C THR A 101 28.72 8.71 13.29
N VAL A 102 29.16 9.39 12.23
CA VAL A 102 30.32 8.99 11.45
C VAL A 102 31.54 9.74 11.94
N SER A 103 32.63 9.00 12.24
CA SER A 103 33.97 9.56 12.49
C SER A 103 34.88 9.24 11.32
N ASP A 104 35.87 10.07 11.06
CA ASP A 104 36.75 9.99 9.89
C ASP A 104 35.98 10.00 8.56
N ALA A 105 34.90 10.75 8.57
CA ALA A 105 33.86 10.75 7.54
C ALA A 105 34.33 11.21 6.16
N SER A 106 35.44 11.91 6.05
CA SER A 106 35.89 12.48 4.79
C SER A 106 37.42 12.57 4.70
N GLY A 107 37.91 12.52 3.49
CA GLY A 107 39.31 12.60 3.22
C GLY A 107 39.62 12.50 1.73
N THR A 108 40.91 12.38 1.41
CA THR A 108 41.42 12.18 0.04
C THR A 108 42.02 10.79 -0.05
N THR A 109 41.67 10.03 -1.08
CA THR A 109 42.13 8.66 -1.25
C THR A 109 43.58 8.62 -1.77
N SER A 110 44.46 7.90 -1.04
CA SER A 110 45.79 7.55 -1.49
C SER A 110 46.05 6.00 -1.33
N GLN A 111 45.14 5.35 -0.65
CA GLN A 111 45.12 3.93 -0.38
C GLN A 111 43.68 3.51 -0.04
N ASN A 112 43.44 2.20 0.15
CA ASN A 112 42.13 1.75 0.66
C ASN A 112 41.87 2.35 2.04
N ILE A 113 40.68 2.88 2.21
CA ILE A 113 40.17 3.46 3.46
C ILE A 113 39.34 2.37 4.16
N SER A 114 39.72 2.02 5.36
CA SER A 114 39.01 1.03 6.20
C SER A 114 38.85 1.50 7.66
N ASN A 115 39.23 2.71 7.93
CA ASN A 115 39.23 3.28 9.28
C ASN A 115 38.02 4.16 9.60
N ILE A 116 37.04 4.25 8.69
CA ILE A 116 35.82 4.98 8.98
C ILE A 116 35.05 4.24 10.05
N THR A 117 34.71 4.93 11.12
CA THR A 117 33.93 4.36 12.21
C THR A 117 32.55 5.03 12.29
N ILE A 118 31.54 4.22 12.43
CA ILE A 118 30.17 4.68 12.63
C ILE A 118 29.70 4.12 13.96
N ALA A 119 29.52 4.99 14.93
CA ALA A 119 29.03 4.61 16.24
C ALA A 119 27.52 4.84 16.36
N CYS A 120 26.78 3.78 16.59
CA CYS A 120 25.34 3.82 16.79
C CYS A 120 25.03 3.75 18.29
N THR A 121 24.28 4.71 18.76
CA THR A 121 23.85 4.78 20.16
C THR A 121 22.33 4.82 20.22
N SER A 122 21.75 4.05 21.13
CA SER A 122 20.32 4.10 21.37
C SER A 122 19.95 5.42 22.04
N SER A 123 19.12 6.20 21.40
CA SER A 123 18.46 7.32 22.06
C SER A 123 17.41 6.80 23.01
N SER A 124 17.35 7.32 24.20
CA SER A 124 16.37 6.93 25.19
C SER A 124 15.63 8.13 25.76
N TYR A 125 14.35 7.96 26.00
CA TYR A 125 13.42 9.01 26.36
C TYR A 125 12.72 8.71 27.68
N ASN A 126 12.36 9.77 28.39
CA ASN A 126 11.53 9.65 29.59
C ASN A 126 10.06 9.50 29.20
N ILE A 127 9.35 8.66 29.91
CA ILE A 127 7.90 8.57 29.86
C ILE A 127 7.34 9.28 31.07
N SER A 128 6.54 10.30 30.86
CA SER A 128 5.97 11.12 31.93
C SER A 128 4.54 11.57 31.59
N GLY A 129 3.86 12.11 32.58
CA GLY A 129 2.47 12.52 32.42
C GLY A 129 1.90 13.16 33.68
N THR A 130 0.57 13.14 33.76
CA THR A 130 -0.16 13.71 34.89
C THR A 130 -1.21 12.73 35.42
N VAL A 131 -1.42 12.73 36.71
CA VAL A 131 -2.54 12.09 37.42
C VAL A 131 -3.50 13.18 37.88
N SER A 132 -4.78 13.01 37.59
CA SER A 132 -5.84 13.96 38.00
C SER A 132 -7.04 13.22 38.62
N GLY A 133 -7.79 13.93 39.47
CA GLY A 133 -9.02 13.40 40.10
C GLY A 133 -8.78 12.39 41.23
N LEU A 134 -7.53 12.17 41.66
CA LEU A 134 -7.19 11.21 42.68
C LEU A 134 -6.97 11.88 44.03
N THR A 135 -7.55 11.26 45.06
CA THR A 135 -7.14 11.50 46.47
C THR A 135 -6.40 10.27 46.94
N GLY A 136 -5.12 10.45 47.37
CA GLY A 136 -4.23 9.33 47.71
C GLY A 136 -3.20 9.04 46.64
N SER A 137 -2.89 7.76 46.40
CA SER A 137 -1.89 7.32 45.44
C SER A 137 -2.40 6.17 44.56
N VAL A 138 -1.84 6.06 43.37
CA VAL A 138 -2.05 4.96 42.41
C VAL A 138 -0.69 4.37 42.01
N VAL A 139 -0.65 3.08 41.74
CA VAL A 139 0.53 2.43 41.21
C VAL A 139 0.37 2.30 39.71
N LEU A 140 1.23 3.00 38.96
CA LEU A 140 1.36 2.88 37.53
C LEU A 140 2.47 1.87 37.19
N GLN A 141 2.35 1.25 36.02
CA GLN A 141 3.35 0.31 35.53
C GLN A 141 3.60 0.58 34.07
N ASN A 142 4.86 0.66 33.65
CA ASN A 142 5.21 0.77 32.23
C ASN A 142 5.73 -0.58 31.73
N ASN A 143 5.20 -1.05 30.60
CA ASN A 143 5.56 -2.32 29.96
C ASN A 143 5.54 -3.56 30.91
N GLY A 144 4.65 -3.55 31.88
CA GLY A 144 4.46 -4.68 32.81
C GLY A 144 5.58 -4.91 33.83
N ALA A 145 6.58 -4.01 33.95
CA ALA A 145 7.75 -4.22 34.80
C ALA A 145 8.21 -3.01 35.63
N ASP A 146 8.03 -1.78 35.12
CA ASP A 146 8.52 -0.55 35.79
C ASP A 146 7.37 0.06 36.61
N ASP A 147 7.37 -0.17 37.90
CA ASP A 147 6.34 0.28 38.81
C ASP A 147 6.62 1.67 39.36
N LEU A 148 5.63 2.54 39.39
CA LEU A 148 5.73 3.89 39.90
C LEU A 148 4.50 4.24 40.77
N THR A 149 4.70 4.51 42.03
CA THR A 149 3.64 5.03 42.90
C THR A 149 3.57 6.54 42.81
N VAL A 150 2.40 7.05 42.45
CA VAL A 150 2.18 8.48 42.21
C VAL A 150 0.91 8.97 42.89
N SER A 151 0.89 10.24 43.25
CA SER A 151 -0.30 10.96 43.70
C SER A 151 -0.79 11.90 42.61
N ASN A 152 -1.89 12.62 42.88
CA ASN A 152 -2.39 13.64 41.97
C ASN A 152 -1.30 14.65 41.61
N GLY A 153 -1.10 14.91 40.32
CA GLY A 153 -0.04 15.79 39.80
C GLY A 153 0.83 15.12 38.75
N SER A 154 2.00 15.69 38.46
CA SER A 154 2.90 15.19 37.43
C SER A 154 3.70 13.99 37.90
N PHE A 155 4.01 13.07 36.97
CA PHE A 155 4.89 11.93 37.21
C PHE A 155 5.89 11.74 36.09
N SER A 156 6.95 10.98 36.35
CA SER A 156 7.92 10.53 35.34
C SER A 156 8.50 9.19 35.80
N PHE A 157 8.53 8.21 34.88
CA PHE A 157 9.20 6.93 35.14
C PHE A 157 10.70 7.10 35.21
N THR A 158 11.34 6.31 36.05
CA THR A 158 12.79 6.36 36.27
C THR A 158 13.56 5.73 35.10
N ASN A 159 13.00 4.64 34.58
CA ASN A 159 13.61 3.89 33.50
C ASN A 159 13.25 4.55 32.15
N LYS A 160 14.29 4.86 31.37
CA LYS A 160 14.14 5.39 30.02
C LYS A 160 13.84 4.29 29.01
N ILE A 161 13.16 4.64 27.95
CA ILE A 161 12.83 3.75 26.85
C ILE A 161 13.62 4.15 25.61
N ASN A 162 14.18 3.17 24.91
CA ASN A 162 14.91 3.41 23.67
C ASN A 162 14.00 3.98 22.57
N LYS A 163 14.52 4.87 21.76
CA LYS A 163 13.84 5.42 20.59
C LYS A 163 13.28 4.29 19.74
N GLY A 164 12.03 4.42 19.31
CA GLY A 164 11.34 3.41 18.51
C GLY A 164 10.81 2.20 19.28
N SER A 165 11.17 2.06 20.56
CA SER A 165 10.59 1.01 21.40
C SER A 165 9.22 1.43 21.92
N ALA A 166 8.33 0.46 22.06
CA ALA A 166 7.01 0.70 22.59
C ALA A 166 7.04 0.98 24.11
N TYR A 167 6.22 1.90 24.53
CA TYR A 167 5.85 2.06 25.93
C TYR A 167 4.34 1.82 26.10
N ASN A 168 3.96 1.29 27.26
CA ASN A 168 2.57 1.07 27.63
C ASN A 168 2.43 1.31 29.13
N VAL A 169 1.89 2.48 29.49
CA VAL A 169 1.63 2.86 30.86
C VAL A 169 0.25 2.37 31.27
N THR A 170 0.18 1.53 32.26
CA THR A 170 -1.06 0.95 32.81
C THR A 170 -1.22 1.28 34.28
N VAL A 171 -2.45 1.24 34.77
CA VAL A 171 -2.75 1.26 36.18
C VAL A 171 -2.58 -0.16 36.73
N LYS A 172 -1.56 -0.40 37.53
CA LYS A 172 -1.29 -1.72 38.13
C LYS A 172 -2.30 -2.10 39.21
N THR A 173 -2.64 -1.12 40.03
CA THR A 173 -3.59 -1.31 41.13
C THR A 173 -4.51 -0.11 41.22
N GLN A 174 -5.81 -0.35 41.05
CA GLN A 174 -6.82 0.69 41.17
C GLN A 174 -6.97 1.15 42.62
N PRO A 175 -6.93 2.46 42.91
CA PRO A 175 -7.09 2.97 44.25
C PRO A 175 -8.58 3.07 44.62
N SER A 176 -9.02 2.35 45.63
CA SER A 176 -10.40 2.47 46.12
C SER A 176 -10.63 3.82 46.84
N PRO A 177 -11.75 4.56 46.59
CA PRO A 177 -12.92 4.23 45.79
C PRO A 177 -12.84 4.72 44.31
N PHE A 178 -11.68 5.14 43.86
CA PHE A 178 -11.49 5.70 42.54
C PHE A 178 -11.21 4.60 41.50
N THR A 179 -11.72 4.80 40.29
CA THR A 179 -11.28 4.09 39.12
C THR A 179 -10.43 5.04 38.29
N CYS A 180 -9.19 4.66 38.01
CA CYS A 180 -8.25 5.42 37.20
C CYS A 180 -8.13 4.79 35.81
N SER A 181 -8.15 5.61 34.78
CA SER A 181 -7.88 5.19 33.41
C SER A 181 -6.72 6.00 32.82
N ALA A 182 -6.05 5.40 31.86
CA ALA A 182 -4.92 5.99 31.18
C ALA A 182 -5.28 6.37 29.75
N ALA A 183 -5.02 7.61 29.38
CA ALA A 183 -5.14 8.11 28.02
C ALA A 183 -3.76 8.54 27.47
N SER A 184 -3.56 8.42 26.18
CA SER A 184 -2.24 8.65 25.54
C SER A 184 -1.12 7.85 26.21
N ASN A 185 -1.46 6.69 26.74
CA ASN A 185 -0.66 5.91 27.67
C ASN A 185 0.32 4.95 27.01
N ARG A 186 0.30 4.88 25.67
CA ARG A 186 1.20 4.01 24.90
C ARG A 186 1.62 4.66 23.61
N GLY A 187 2.76 4.24 23.11
CA GLY A 187 3.34 4.79 21.91
C GLY A 187 4.68 4.15 21.59
N LEU A 188 5.29 4.66 20.53
CA LEU A 188 6.70 4.48 20.27
C LEU A 188 7.47 5.68 20.81
N ALA A 189 8.52 5.45 21.56
CA ALA A 189 9.34 6.52 22.10
C ALA A 189 10.09 7.25 20.97
N SER A 190 9.60 8.42 20.57
CA SER A 190 10.22 9.30 19.56
C SER A 190 10.85 10.55 20.15
N ASP A 191 10.41 10.92 21.36
CA ASP A 191 10.89 12.05 22.14
C ASP A 191 10.57 11.80 23.62
N ASN A 192 10.94 12.73 24.51
CA ASN A 192 10.47 12.71 25.89
C ASN A 192 8.95 12.89 25.93
N MET A 193 8.26 11.86 26.36
CA MET A 193 6.82 11.86 26.41
C MET A 193 6.33 12.47 27.72
N SER A 194 5.49 13.50 27.61
CA SER A 194 4.86 14.15 28.78
C SER A 194 3.32 14.17 28.69
N SER A 195 2.78 13.45 27.72
CA SER A 195 1.35 13.47 27.36
C SER A 195 0.52 12.38 28.03
N VAL A 196 1.11 11.46 28.78
CA VAL A 196 0.34 10.41 29.46
C VAL A 196 -0.59 11.06 30.50
N SER A 197 -1.88 10.79 30.36
CA SER A 197 -2.91 11.33 31.26
C SER A 197 -3.59 10.18 32.00
N ILE A 198 -3.50 10.21 33.32
CA ILE A 198 -4.22 9.30 34.22
C ILE A 198 -5.34 10.08 34.87
N VAL A 199 -6.57 9.68 34.60
CA VAL A 199 -7.75 10.32 35.18
C VAL A 199 -8.45 9.33 36.10
N CYS A 200 -8.63 9.72 37.37
CA CYS A 200 -9.29 8.93 38.38
C CYS A 200 -10.64 9.57 38.72
N ALA A 201 -11.69 8.78 38.71
CA ALA A 201 -13.03 9.25 39.06
C ALA A 201 -13.79 8.16 39.83
N VAL A 202 -14.81 8.58 40.57
CA VAL A 202 -15.71 7.65 41.27
C VAL A 202 -16.76 7.09 40.32
N GLN A 203 -17.15 7.85 39.30
CA GLN A 203 -18.04 7.38 38.24
C GLN A 203 -17.24 6.72 37.13
N ALA A 204 -17.73 5.58 36.65
CA ALA A 204 -17.03 4.75 35.67
C ALA A 204 -17.99 4.24 34.60
N TYR A 205 -17.47 4.12 33.38
CA TYR A 205 -18.20 3.69 32.19
C TYR A 205 -17.60 2.43 31.59
N PHE A 206 -18.43 1.62 30.96
CA PHE A 206 -18.04 0.34 30.39
C PHE A 206 -17.88 0.41 28.88
N LEU A 207 -16.99 -0.46 28.39
CA LEU A 207 -16.66 -0.58 26.96
C LEU A 207 -17.16 -1.91 26.44
N SER A 208 -17.89 -1.87 25.32
CA SER A 208 -18.36 -3.06 24.63
C SER A 208 -18.39 -2.86 23.11
N GLY A 209 -18.58 -3.94 22.38
CA GLY A 209 -18.59 -3.89 20.93
C GLY A 209 -18.86 -5.23 20.28
N THR A 210 -18.51 -5.34 19.01
CA THR A 210 -18.68 -6.54 18.22
C THR A 210 -17.39 -6.96 17.54
N ALA A 211 -17.21 -8.26 17.37
CA ALA A 211 -16.11 -8.86 16.62
C ALA A 211 -16.64 -9.54 15.37
N SER A 212 -15.91 -9.45 14.28
CA SER A 212 -16.20 -10.13 13.01
C SER A 212 -14.92 -10.62 12.33
N GLY A 213 -15.04 -11.69 11.54
CA GLY A 213 -13.92 -12.22 10.77
C GLY A 213 -12.98 -13.13 11.52
N LEU A 214 -13.33 -13.59 12.71
CA LEU A 214 -12.46 -14.47 13.49
C LEU A 214 -12.33 -15.89 12.85
N GLY A 215 -13.37 -16.37 12.16
CA GLY A 215 -13.37 -17.74 11.63
C GLY A 215 -13.17 -18.74 12.75
N SER A 216 -12.15 -19.58 12.66
CA SER A 216 -11.75 -20.55 13.68
C SER A 216 -10.57 -20.08 14.55
N THR A 217 -10.13 -18.82 14.42
CA THR A 217 -8.99 -18.27 15.17
C THR A 217 -9.47 -17.50 16.39
N THR A 218 -8.57 -17.29 17.35
CA THR A 218 -8.83 -16.47 18.50
C THR A 218 -8.14 -15.11 18.39
N LEU A 219 -8.79 -14.05 18.86
CA LEU A 219 -8.26 -12.70 18.92
C LEU A 219 -8.15 -12.24 20.36
N GLY A 220 -6.98 -11.82 20.79
CA GLY A 220 -6.77 -11.12 22.05
C GLY A 220 -6.95 -9.63 21.87
N LEU A 221 -7.79 -9.00 22.71
CA LEU A 221 -7.88 -7.56 22.86
C LEU A 221 -7.35 -7.18 24.24
N GLN A 222 -6.50 -6.18 24.29
CA GLN A 222 -5.93 -5.69 25.55
C GLN A 222 -6.47 -4.31 25.86
N PHE A 223 -6.99 -4.14 27.07
CA PHE A 223 -7.37 -2.86 27.64
C PHE A 223 -6.85 -2.79 29.09
N ASP A 224 -5.99 -1.83 29.40
CA ASP A 224 -5.25 -1.80 30.66
C ASP A 224 -4.63 -3.18 31.00
N ASN A 225 -4.98 -3.73 32.16
CA ASN A 225 -4.52 -5.06 32.59
C ASN A 225 -5.50 -6.19 32.19
N GLU A 226 -6.60 -5.87 31.50
CA GLU A 226 -7.58 -6.86 31.06
C GLU A 226 -7.27 -7.34 29.64
N THR A 227 -7.08 -8.65 29.49
CA THR A 227 -7.02 -9.31 28.19
C THR A 227 -8.36 -9.97 27.92
N LYS A 228 -9.03 -9.53 26.87
CA LYS A 228 -10.27 -10.14 26.37
C LYS A 228 -9.96 -11.05 25.19
N THR A 229 -10.14 -12.36 25.38
CA THR A 229 -9.99 -13.34 24.30
C THR A 229 -11.34 -13.57 23.62
N LEU A 230 -11.39 -13.41 22.31
CA LEU A 230 -12.56 -13.62 21.45
C LEU A 230 -12.31 -14.87 20.62
N SER A 231 -13.17 -15.87 20.73
CA SER A 231 -13.10 -17.12 19.96
C SER A 231 -14.10 -17.17 18.80
N ASP A 232 -15.11 -16.30 18.84
CA ASP A 232 -16.22 -16.30 17.91
C ASP A 232 -16.60 -14.87 17.53
N ASN A 233 -17.20 -14.72 16.35
CA ASN A 233 -17.85 -13.48 15.96
C ASN A 233 -19.02 -13.18 16.93
N GLY A 234 -19.24 -11.93 17.23
CA GLY A 234 -20.32 -11.50 18.08
C GLY A 234 -19.94 -10.39 19.06
N SER A 235 -20.78 -10.17 20.06
CA SER A 235 -20.60 -9.10 21.02
C SER A 235 -19.55 -9.44 22.08
N PHE A 236 -18.82 -8.43 22.53
CA PHE A 236 -17.89 -8.52 23.65
C PHE A 236 -18.00 -7.28 24.54
N SER A 237 -17.56 -7.41 25.78
CA SER A 237 -17.44 -6.29 26.72
C SER A 237 -16.21 -6.46 27.61
N PHE A 238 -15.64 -5.34 28.01
CA PHE A 238 -14.61 -5.31 29.05
C PHE A 238 -15.26 -5.19 30.43
N SER A 239 -14.62 -5.82 31.43
CA SER A 239 -15.02 -5.71 32.83
C SER A 239 -14.38 -4.52 33.52
N THR A 240 -13.23 -4.08 33.04
CA THR A 240 -12.51 -2.91 33.53
C THR A 240 -13.25 -1.64 33.08
N PRO A 241 -13.71 -0.80 33.99
CA PRO A 241 -14.37 0.44 33.65
C PRO A 241 -13.38 1.57 33.35
N VAL A 242 -13.82 2.56 32.61
CA VAL A 242 -13.11 3.82 32.37
C VAL A 242 -13.69 4.91 33.25
N ALA A 243 -12.86 5.63 33.99
CA ALA A 243 -13.30 6.73 34.81
C ALA A 243 -13.88 7.87 33.97
N GLU A 244 -14.84 8.61 34.51
CA GLU A 244 -15.41 9.82 33.87
C GLU A 244 -14.30 10.84 33.57
N GLY A 245 -14.32 11.37 32.34
CA GLY A 245 -13.30 12.30 31.83
C GLY A 245 -11.99 11.64 31.43
N GLY A 246 -11.82 10.34 31.71
CA GLY A 246 -10.67 9.56 31.31
C GLY A 246 -10.66 9.21 29.83
N GLY A 247 -9.66 8.46 29.44
CA GLY A 247 -9.58 7.91 28.10
C GLY A 247 -9.31 6.40 28.13
N TYR A 248 -9.52 5.76 26.99
CA TYR A 248 -9.14 4.37 26.82
C TYR A 248 -8.37 4.16 25.52
N SER A 249 -7.63 3.08 25.48
CA SER A 249 -6.94 2.60 24.29
C SER A 249 -6.93 1.09 24.32
N ILE A 250 -7.60 0.49 23.35
CA ILE A 250 -7.68 -0.97 23.19
C ILE A 250 -6.79 -1.35 22.01
N TYR A 251 -6.00 -2.39 22.16
CA TYR A 251 -5.07 -2.86 21.14
C TYR A 251 -5.07 -4.38 21.00
N ILE A 252 -4.45 -4.84 19.96
CA ILE A 252 -4.27 -6.26 19.64
C ILE A 252 -2.80 -6.60 19.89
N PRO A 253 -2.47 -7.34 20.99
CA PRO A 253 -1.09 -7.64 21.33
C PRO A 253 -0.37 -8.54 20.33
N SER A 254 -1.11 -9.41 19.65
CA SER A 254 -0.59 -10.23 18.56
C SER A 254 -1.69 -10.52 17.54
N GLN A 255 -1.35 -10.43 16.26
CA GLN A 255 -2.27 -10.79 15.21
C GLN A 255 -2.49 -12.30 15.17
N PRO A 256 -3.72 -12.76 14.92
CA PRO A 256 -3.98 -14.19 14.68
C PRO A 256 -3.28 -14.67 13.40
N ASP A 257 -2.97 -15.95 13.36
CA ASP A 257 -2.42 -16.57 12.15
C ASP A 257 -3.35 -16.37 10.95
N ASN A 258 -2.77 -16.04 9.82
CA ASN A 258 -3.47 -15.84 8.55
C ASN A 258 -4.56 -14.74 8.57
N ARG A 259 -4.46 -13.78 9.48
CA ARG A 259 -5.40 -12.66 9.58
C ARG A 259 -4.70 -11.37 9.94
N THR A 260 -5.29 -10.26 9.51
CA THR A 260 -4.94 -8.93 10.01
C THR A 260 -6.19 -8.31 10.62
N CYS A 261 -6.11 -8.00 11.90
CA CYS A 261 -7.24 -7.50 12.68
C CYS A 261 -7.00 -6.05 13.10
N SER A 262 -8.09 -5.30 13.18
CA SER A 262 -8.11 -3.93 13.68
C SER A 262 -9.25 -3.72 14.70
N VAL A 263 -9.10 -2.70 15.53
CA VAL A 263 -10.18 -2.25 16.43
C VAL A 263 -10.57 -0.82 16.04
N THR A 264 -11.77 -0.65 15.49
CA THR A 264 -12.34 0.67 15.23
C THR A 264 -12.97 1.20 16.52
N ASN A 265 -12.82 2.51 16.76
CA ASN A 265 -13.20 3.18 18.00
C ASN A 265 -12.44 2.67 19.24
N GLY A 266 -11.29 2.00 19.03
CA GLY A 266 -10.47 1.43 20.11
C GLY A 266 -9.78 2.47 21.00
N THR A 267 -9.74 3.74 20.61
CA THR A 267 -9.10 4.82 21.38
C THR A 267 -10.03 6.00 21.48
N ARG A 268 -10.14 6.55 22.68
CA ARG A 268 -10.96 7.75 22.93
C ARG A 268 -10.44 8.49 24.15
N SER A 269 -10.49 9.81 24.13
CA SER A 269 -10.27 10.69 25.28
C SER A 269 -11.61 11.20 25.80
N ASN A 270 -11.66 11.60 27.06
CA ASN A 270 -12.80 12.22 27.71
C ASN A 270 -14.09 11.37 27.65
N VAL A 271 -14.05 10.20 28.25
CA VAL A 271 -15.17 9.26 28.36
C VAL A 271 -16.24 9.82 29.29
N THR A 272 -17.49 9.92 28.83
CA THR A 272 -18.62 10.52 29.54
C THR A 272 -19.86 9.62 29.57
N GLN A 273 -19.79 8.43 28.99
CA GLN A 273 -20.88 7.44 28.94
C GLN A 273 -20.33 6.05 28.64
N ASP A 274 -21.17 5.03 28.73
CA ASP A 274 -20.83 3.71 28.21
C ASP A 274 -20.67 3.78 26.68
N TYR A 275 -19.63 3.11 26.16
CA TYR A 275 -19.38 2.99 24.71
C TYR A 275 -19.59 1.56 24.26
N THR A 276 -20.51 1.39 23.30
CA THR A 276 -20.93 0.09 22.76
C THR A 276 -20.58 -0.08 21.29
N ASP A 277 -19.80 0.85 20.73
CA ASP A 277 -19.51 1.01 19.31
C ASP A 277 -18.11 0.49 18.89
N LEU A 278 -17.43 -0.24 19.78
CA LEU A 278 -16.18 -0.90 19.44
C LEU A 278 -16.40 -1.95 18.34
N LYS A 279 -15.51 -2.00 17.35
CA LYS A 279 -15.56 -3.01 16.30
C LYS A 279 -14.18 -3.62 16.11
N ALA A 280 -14.05 -4.89 16.46
CA ALA A 280 -12.89 -5.70 16.12
C ALA A 280 -13.15 -6.42 14.80
N VAL A 281 -12.39 -6.07 13.75
CA VAL A 281 -12.59 -6.58 12.39
C VAL A 281 -11.31 -7.25 11.93
N CYS A 282 -11.41 -8.50 11.49
CA CYS A 282 -10.29 -9.28 11.00
C CYS A 282 -10.44 -9.55 9.50
N TRP A 283 -9.45 -9.12 8.70
CA TRP A 283 -9.30 -9.49 7.31
C TRP A 283 -8.56 -10.83 7.22
N GLU A 284 -9.04 -11.73 6.41
CA GLU A 284 -8.43 -13.04 6.18
C GLU A 284 -7.54 -13.01 4.96
N TYR A 285 -6.26 -13.40 5.11
CA TYR A 285 -5.41 -13.69 3.96
C TYR A 285 -5.89 -14.99 3.33
N ILE A 286 -6.32 -14.90 2.08
CA ILE A 286 -6.76 -16.05 1.28
C ILE A 286 -5.70 -16.48 0.26
N ASP A 287 -4.55 -15.85 0.33
CA ASP A 287 -3.34 -16.30 -0.36
C ASP A 287 -2.62 -17.37 0.48
N ASN A 288 -1.59 -17.96 -0.09
CA ASN A 288 -0.79 -18.93 0.66
C ASN A 288 0.29 -18.18 1.45
N VAL A 289 -0.06 -17.72 2.67
CA VAL A 289 0.85 -16.93 3.52
C VAL A 289 2.17 -17.64 3.82
N THR A 290 2.16 -18.97 3.88
CA THR A 290 3.37 -19.76 4.20
C THR A 290 4.29 -19.94 2.99
N SER A 291 3.76 -19.91 1.78
CA SER A 291 4.53 -20.06 0.53
C SER A 291 4.73 -18.76 -0.24
N GLY A 292 4.17 -17.63 0.23
CA GLY A 292 4.48 -16.33 -0.34
C GLY A 292 3.47 -15.79 -1.36
N GLY A 293 2.15 -15.90 -1.12
CA GLY A 293 1.14 -15.31 -2.00
C GLY A 293 0.53 -16.31 -3.01
N ILE A 294 -0.12 -15.79 -4.06
CA ILE A 294 -0.76 -16.62 -5.10
C ILE A 294 0.08 -16.83 -6.36
N ASN A 295 1.33 -16.37 -6.37
CA ASN A 295 2.24 -16.60 -7.50
C ASN A 295 2.35 -18.11 -7.81
N ASP A 296 2.41 -18.46 -9.10
CA ASP A 296 2.66 -19.82 -9.53
C ASP A 296 4.08 -20.29 -9.14
N ASN A 297 5.02 -19.37 -9.27
CA ASN A 297 6.40 -19.60 -8.86
C ASN A 297 6.84 -18.52 -7.88
N VAL A 298 6.91 -18.86 -6.60
CA VAL A 298 7.34 -17.94 -5.52
C VAL A 298 8.76 -17.39 -5.69
N SER A 299 9.56 -17.97 -6.57
CA SER A 299 10.89 -17.45 -6.93
C SER A 299 10.83 -16.38 -8.02
N GLN A 300 9.67 -16.10 -8.59
CA GLN A 300 9.43 -15.07 -9.59
C GLN A 300 8.66 -13.89 -9.00
N ASN A 301 8.79 -12.74 -9.68
CA ASN A 301 8.05 -11.55 -9.28
C ASN A 301 6.64 -11.56 -9.88
N GLY A 302 5.61 -11.49 -9.03
CA GLY A 302 4.26 -11.18 -9.45
C GLY A 302 4.00 -9.67 -9.43
N SER A 303 3.29 -9.14 -10.40
CA SER A 303 2.96 -7.71 -10.46
C SER A 303 1.60 -7.45 -11.09
N SER A 304 1.10 -6.21 -10.93
CA SER A 304 -0.13 -5.73 -11.56
C SER A 304 -1.35 -6.63 -11.32
N PRO A 305 -1.66 -7.01 -10.06
CA PRO A 305 -2.83 -7.83 -9.78
C PRO A 305 -4.11 -7.14 -10.21
N GLN A 306 -5.08 -7.95 -10.62
CA GLN A 306 -6.46 -7.58 -10.87
C GLN A 306 -7.37 -8.53 -10.13
N LEU A 307 -8.50 -8.05 -9.67
CA LEU A 307 -9.55 -8.85 -9.04
C LEU A 307 -10.88 -8.59 -9.72
N VAL A 308 -11.67 -9.63 -9.87
CA VAL A 308 -13.08 -9.51 -10.29
C VAL A 308 -13.87 -10.68 -9.74
N GLU A 309 -15.10 -10.42 -9.35
CA GLU A 309 -16.06 -11.46 -9.06
C GLU A 309 -16.84 -11.78 -10.34
N PHE A 310 -16.91 -13.07 -10.67
CA PHE A 310 -17.69 -13.56 -11.80
C PHE A 310 -18.33 -14.91 -11.44
N ASP A 311 -19.61 -15.01 -11.63
CA ASP A 311 -20.43 -16.21 -11.32
C ASP A 311 -20.17 -16.69 -9.88
N SER A 312 -20.29 -15.78 -8.92
CA SER A 312 -20.06 -16.01 -7.48
C SER A 312 -18.68 -16.57 -7.14
N THR A 313 -17.70 -16.39 -8.02
CA THR A 313 -16.32 -16.85 -7.84
C THR A 313 -15.36 -15.68 -8.02
N LEU A 314 -14.40 -15.54 -7.11
CA LEU A 314 -13.34 -14.55 -7.24
C LEU A 314 -12.27 -15.05 -8.22
N TYR A 315 -11.94 -14.20 -9.18
CA TYR A 315 -10.82 -14.39 -10.11
C TYR A 315 -9.76 -13.34 -9.86
N SER A 316 -8.50 -13.74 -9.99
CA SER A 316 -7.34 -12.84 -9.99
C SER A 316 -6.54 -13.05 -11.25
N ALA A 317 -6.06 -11.96 -11.86
CA ALA A 317 -5.06 -11.99 -12.91
C ALA A 317 -3.84 -11.15 -12.50
N TRP A 318 -2.66 -11.57 -12.88
CA TRP A 318 -1.41 -10.84 -12.63
C TRP A 318 -0.35 -11.16 -13.68
N VAL A 319 0.72 -10.38 -13.70
CA VAL A 319 1.88 -10.61 -14.55
C VAL A 319 2.92 -11.40 -13.78
N GLU A 320 3.44 -12.46 -14.40
CA GLU A 320 4.53 -13.27 -13.82
C GLU A 320 5.49 -13.74 -14.93
N PRO A 321 6.82 -13.66 -14.76
CA PRO A 321 7.76 -14.23 -15.72
C PRO A 321 7.66 -15.75 -15.76
N SER A 322 7.69 -16.32 -16.96
CA SER A 322 7.74 -17.76 -17.16
C SER A 322 9.16 -18.29 -16.88
N SER A 323 9.26 -19.39 -16.17
CA SER A 323 10.55 -20.04 -15.90
C SER A 323 11.21 -20.68 -17.14
N SER A 324 10.44 -20.89 -18.24
CA SER A 324 10.93 -21.57 -19.43
C SER A 324 11.67 -20.65 -20.42
N ASP A 325 11.25 -19.38 -20.53
CA ASP A 325 11.75 -18.43 -21.52
C ASP A 325 11.97 -17.02 -20.96
N ASN A 326 11.70 -16.83 -19.67
CA ASN A 326 11.79 -15.56 -18.94
C ASN A 326 10.91 -14.43 -19.52
N LYS A 327 9.94 -14.77 -20.39
CA LYS A 327 8.95 -13.84 -20.89
C LYS A 327 7.81 -13.67 -19.89
N THR A 328 7.30 -12.45 -19.78
CA THR A 328 6.17 -12.18 -18.91
C THR A 328 4.86 -12.72 -19.51
N ARG A 329 4.04 -13.32 -18.65
CA ARG A 329 2.73 -13.86 -19.02
C ARG A 329 1.68 -13.41 -18.03
N ILE A 330 0.44 -13.39 -18.49
CA ILE A 330 -0.68 -13.17 -17.59
C ILE A 330 -1.05 -14.51 -16.95
N ARG A 331 -0.98 -14.56 -15.62
CA ARG A 331 -1.49 -15.67 -14.84
C ARG A 331 -2.93 -15.36 -14.44
N VAL A 332 -3.78 -16.36 -14.46
CA VAL A 332 -5.15 -16.25 -14.00
C VAL A 332 -5.52 -17.43 -13.12
N ALA A 333 -6.02 -17.12 -11.93
CA ALA A 333 -6.50 -18.12 -11.00
C ALA A 333 -7.87 -17.74 -10.45
N LYS A 334 -8.61 -18.74 -10.01
CA LYS A 334 -9.88 -18.59 -9.29
C LYS A 334 -9.79 -19.13 -7.87
N TYR A 335 -10.44 -18.46 -6.96
CA TYR A 335 -10.51 -18.83 -5.56
C TYR A 335 -11.68 -19.76 -5.29
N ASN A 336 -11.45 -20.84 -4.57
CA ASN A 336 -12.48 -21.74 -4.10
C ASN A 336 -12.66 -21.55 -2.59
N ASP A 337 -13.76 -20.92 -2.20
CA ASP A 337 -14.09 -20.69 -0.79
C ASP A 337 -14.20 -21.96 0.05
N ASN A 338 -14.69 -23.08 -0.54
CA ASN A 338 -14.89 -24.33 0.19
C ASN A 338 -13.56 -25.00 0.56
N SER A 339 -12.55 -24.91 -0.31
CA SER A 339 -11.22 -25.48 -0.07
C SER A 339 -10.20 -24.46 0.39
N SER A 340 -10.58 -23.17 0.48
CA SER A 340 -9.71 -22.04 0.78
C SER A 340 -8.42 -22.05 -0.07
N SER A 341 -8.58 -22.33 -1.37
CA SER A 341 -7.44 -22.51 -2.26
C SER A 341 -7.64 -21.88 -3.63
N TRP A 342 -6.55 -21.46 -4.25
CA TRP A 342 -6.51 -20.95 -5.61
C TRP A 342 -6.25 -22.06 -6.61
N SER A 343 -6.92 -22.02 -7.74
CA SER A 343 -6.70 -22.92 -8.87
C SER A 343 -6.51 -22.12 -10.16
N PHE A 344 -5.44 -22.42 -10.88
CA PHE A 344 -5.13 -21.77 -12.16
C PHE A 344 -6.14 -22.16 -13.25
N VAL A 345 -6.51 -21.19 -14.07
CA VAL A 345 -7.42 -21.36 -15.21
C VAL A 345 -6.76 -20.95 -16.54
N ASP A 346 -5.44 -20.86 -16.54
CA ASP A 346 -4.60 -20.34 -17.64
C ASP A 346 -3.61 -21.36 -18.21
N SER A 347 -3.67 -22.62 -17.81
CA SER A 347 -2.77 -23.73 -18.21
C SER A 347 -1.28 -23.53 -17.84
N SER A 348 -0.64 -22.45 -18.25
CA SER A 348 0.77 -22.11 -17.96
C SER A 348 1.08 -20.63 -18.21
N GLY A 349 0.07 -19.79 -18.12
CA GLY A 349 0.11 -18.36 -18.41
C GLY A 349 -0.40 -18.03 -19.81
N ILE A 350 -1.02 -16.86 -19.90
CA ILE A 350 -1.65 -16.36 -21.12
C ILE A 350 -0.77 -15.32 -21.78
N ASN A 351 -0.51 -15.49 -23.07
CA ASN A 351 -0.04 -14.52 -24.02
C ASN A 351 -0.60 -14.91 -25.39
N PHE A 352 -0.35 -14.15 -26.44
CA PHE A 352 -0.89 -14.47 -27.77
C PHE A 352 -0.46 -15.84 -28.31
N LYS A 353 0.74 -16.31 -27.94
CA LYS A 353 1.21 -17.66 -28.28
C LYS A 353 0.29 -18.76 -27.74
N SER A 354 -0.39 -18.52 -26.63
CA SER A 354 -1.38 -19.47 -26.08
C SER A 354 -2.57 -19.71 -27.01
N PHE A 355 -2.86 -18.76 -27.91
CA PHE A 355 -3.93 -18.84 -28.90
C PHE A 355 -3.42 -19.14 -30.33
N ASN A 356 -2.13 -18.89 -30.58
CA ASN A 356 -1.49 -19.13 -31.85
C ASN A 356 -0.11 -19.78 -31.63
N SER A 357 -0.02 -21.08 -31.70
CA SER A 357 1.18 -21.85 -31.43
C SER A 357 2.36 -21.56 -32.38
N SER A 358 2.11 -20.95 -33.53
CA SER A 358 3.15 -20.52 -34.48
C SER A 358 3.72 -19.12 -34.16
N ALA A 359 3.09 -18.35 -33.26
CA ALA A 359 3.63 -17.07 -32.82
C ALA A 359 4.88 -17.24 -31.97
N THR A 360 5.78 -16.25 -32.01
CA THR A 360 6.89 -16.15 -31.06
C THR A 360 6.33 -15.88 -29.67
N SER A 361 7.03 -16.38 -28.64
CA SER A 361 6.71 -16.03 -27.25
C SER A 361 7.19 -14.61 -27.00
N GLU A 362 6.26 -13.71 -26.68
CA GLU A 362 6.55 -12.32 -26.39
C GLU A 362 6.03 -11.94 -25.00
N ASP A 363 6.35 -10.73 -24.54
CA ASP A 363 5.96 -10.27 -23.23
C ASP A 363 4.48 -9.80 -23.19
N ALA A 364 3.76 -10.23 -22.17
CA ALA A 364 2.41 -9.78 -21.86
C ALA A 364 2.43 -9.00 -20.53
N SER A 365 1.69 -7.89 -20.49
CA SER A 365 1.69 -6.99 -19.34
C SER A 365 0.33 -6.31 -19.13
N GLN A 366 0.16 -5.68 -17.97
CA GLN A 366 -0.96 -4.81 -17.65
C GLN A 366 -2.34 -5.43 -17.89
N PRO A 367 -2.65 -6.59 -17.29
CA PRO A 367 -3.97 -7.19 -17.43
C PRO A 367 -5.04 -6.34 -16.78
N VAL A 368 -6.26 -6.44 -17.31
CA VAL A 368 -7.49 -5.99 -16.66
C VAL A 368 -8.58 -7.03 -16.85
N LEU A 369 -9.25 -7.40 -15.75
CA LEU A 369 -10.41 -8.28 -15.77
C LEU A 369 -11.68 -7.45 -15.66
N PHE A 370 -12.71 -7.80 -16.44
CA PHE A 370 -14.04 -7.20 -16.36
C PHE A 370 -15.12 -8.17 -16.83
N VAL A 371 -16.33 -7.97 -16.35
CA VAL A 371 -17.46 -8.86 -16.64
C VAL A 371 -18.33 -8.27 -17.73
N GLU A 372 -18.73 -9.09 -18.68
CA GLU A 372 -19.79 -8.79 -19.64
C GLU A 372 -21.10 -9.37 -19.08
N ASP A 373 -21.95 -8.48 -18.55
CA ASP A 373 -23.22 -8.84 -17.89
C ASP A 373 -24.35 -8.90 -18.92
N LYS A 374 -24.43 -10.01 -19.64
CA LYS A 374 -25.51 -10.38 -20.57
C LYS A 374 -26.39 -11.46 -19.97
N THR A 375 -27.41 -11.87 -20.74
CA THR A 375 -28.21 -13.07 -20.43
C THR A 375 -27.36 -14.34 -20.24
N THR A 376 -26.18 -14.37 -20.85
CA THR A 376 -25.13 -15.36 -20.60
C THR A 376 -23.86 -14.59 -20.27
N PRO A 377 -23.61 -14.31 -18.98
CA PRO A 377 -22.43 -13.54 -18.56
C PRO A 377 -21.13 -14.21 -18.99
N SER A 378 -20.11 -13.42 -19.26
CA SER A 378 -18.77 -13.92 -19.55
C SER A 378 -17.69 -13.03 -18.91
N LEU A 379 -16.60 -13.66 -18.52
CA LEU A 379 -15.43 -12.95 -18.03
C LEU A 379 -14.54 -12.58 -19.22
N LEU A 380 -14.18 -11.31 -19.29
CA LEU A 380 -13.24 -10.78 -20.27
C LEU A 380 -11.93 -10.36 -19.60
N MET A 381 -10.87 -10.43 -20.36
CA MET A 381 -9.58 -9.89 -20.02
C MET A 381 -9.01 -9.11 -21.20
N ALA A 382 -8.47 -7.92 -20.90
CA ALA A 382 -7.65 -7.18 -21.84
C ALA A 382 -6.24 -6.99 -21.24
N TRP A 383 -5.21 -6.99 -22.10
CA TRP A 383 -3.81 -6.77 -21.68
C TRP A 383 -3.00 -6.16 -22.82
N ILE A 384 -1.80 -5.69 -22.50
CA ILE A 384 -0.81 -5.28 -23.48
C ILE A 384 0.05 -6.49 -23.84
N GLU A 385 0.10 -6.80 -25.12
CA GLU A 385 0.96 -7.83 -25.71
C GLU A 385 2.02 -7.18 -26.60
N GLU A 386 3.27 -7.58 -26.49
CA GLU A 386 4.32 -7.19 -27.42
C GLU A 386 4.46 -8.26 -28.52
N LEU A 387 4.38 -7.87 -29.77
CA LEU A 387 4.57 -8.75 -30.93
C LEU A 387 5.54 -8.09 -31.90
N ALA A 388 6.70 -8.72 -32.10
CA ALA A 388 7.75 -8.21 -32.99
C ALA A 388 8.14 -6.74 -32.74
N GLY A 389 8.20 -6.34 -31.46
CA GLY A 389 8.55 -4.98 -31.03
C GLY A 389 7.40 -3.96 -31.16
N THR A 390 6.19 -4.42 -31.38
CA THR A 390 4.97 -3.59 -31.40
C THR A 390 4.03 -4.01 -30.29
N SER A 391 3.50 -3.03 -29.55
CA SER A 391 2.56 -3.28 -28.45
C SER A 391 1.11 -3.25 -28.97
N TYR A 392 0.32 -4.21 -28.53
CA TYR A 392 -1.10 -4.37 -28.90
C TYR A 392 -1.97 -4.49 -27.64
N VAL A 393 -3.19 -3.96 -27.69
CA VAL A 393 -4.23 -4.34 -26.74
C VAL A 393 -4.89 -5.62 -27.23
N THR A 394 -4.70 -6.69 -26.47
CA THR A 394 -5.26 -8.01 -26.77
C THR A 394 -6.45 -8.28 -25.85
N ILE A 395 -7.51 -8.87 -26.40
CA ILE A 395 -8.71 -9.24 -25.64
C ILE A 395 -8.94 -10.74 -25.75
N ALA A 396 -9.24 -11.37 -24.62
CA ALA A 396 -9.72 -12.75 -24.54
C ALA A 396 -10.99 -12.85 -23.68
N ARG A 397 -11.76 -13.89 -23.93
CA ARG A 397 -13.00 -14.21 -23.21
C ARG A 397 -12.90 -15.60 -22.62
N TYR A 398 -13.31 -15.75 -21.37
CA TYR A 398 -13.38 -17.02 -20.66
C TYR A 398 -14.74 -17.63 -20.84
N ILE A 399 -14.80 -18.77 -21.53
CA ILE A 399 -16.02 -19.52 -21.83
C ILE A 399 -15.71 -21.02 -21.74
N ASN A 400 -16.60 -21.79 -21.14
CA ASN A 400 -16.48 -23.25 -21.03
C ASN A 400 -15.14 -23.68 -20.42
N SER A 401 -14.72 -22.96 -19.35
CA SER A 401 -13.48 -23.21 -18.62
C SER A 401 -12.19 -23.02 -19.44
N SER A 402 -12.25 -22.25 -20.52
CA SER A 402 -11.08 -21.92 -21.33
C SER A 402 -11.09 -20.46 -21.78
N TRP A 403 -9.89 -19.89 -21.95
CA TRP A 403 -9.69 -18.58 -22.53
C TRP A 403 -9.70 -18.68 -24.06
N ASN A 404 -10.47 -17.81 -24.69
CA ASN A 404 -10.61 -17.74 -26.14
C ASN A 404 -10.24 -16.32 -26.61
N TYR A 405 -9.37 -16.24 -27.59
CA TYR A 405 -8.99 -14.97 -28.21
C TYR A 405 -10.20 -14.30 -28.87
N VAL A 406 -10.32 -12.98 -28.69
CA VAL A 406 -11.39 -12.16 -29.29
C VAL A 406 -10.83 -11.21 -30.33
N ALA A 407 -9.87 -10.36 -29.98
CA ALA A 407 -9.37 -9.31 -30.88
C ALA A 407 -8.04 -8.71 -30.46
N PHE A 408 -7.32 -8.13 -31.43
CA PHE A 408 -6.42 -6.98 -31.24
C PHE A 408 -7.18 -5.70 -31.61
N ILE A 409 -7.06 -4.65 -30.79
CA ILE A 409 -7.88 -3.44 -30.98
C ILE A 409 -7.07 -2.15 -31.11
N ASN A 410 -5.78 -2.21 -31.36
CA ASN A 410 -4.97 -1.03 -31.61
C ASN A 410 -5.32 -0.36 -32.95
N LYS A 411 -5.10 0.93 -33.01
CA LYS A 411 -5.16 1.70 -34.24
C LYS A 411 -3.78 1.96 -34.88
N ASN A 412 -2.80 2.32 -34.05
CA ASN A 412 -1.45 2.70 -34.49
C ASN A 412 -0.37 1.73 -34.03
N ASN A 413 -0.74 0.53 -33.56
CA ASN A 413 0.17 -0.55 -33.17
C ASN A 413 1.18 -0.20 -32.07
N ASN A 414 0.84 0.72 -31.15
CA ASN A 414 1.71 1.10 -30.05
C ASN A 414 0.91 1.51 -28.81
N ALA A 415 0.38 0.53 -28.09
CA ALA A 415 -0.34 0.77 -26.83
C ALA A 415 0.65 1.10 -25.70
N LEU A 416 0.40 2.14 -24.92
CA LEU A 416 1.31 2.66 -23.91
C LEU A 416 0.85 2.47 -22.48
N SER A 417 -0.45 2.41 -22.21
CA SER A 417 -0.96 2.28 -20.85
C SER A 417 -1.96 1.17 -20.67
N SER A 418 -2.15 0.76 -19.43
CA SER A 418 -3.09 -0.27 -19.03
C SER A 418 -4.43 -0.08 -19.69
N PRO A 419 -4.93 -1.06 -20.42
CA PRO A 419 -6.31 -1.06 -20.82
C PRO A 419 -7.20 -1.04 -19.58
N HIS A 420 -8.41 -0.48 -19.74
CA HIS A 420 -9.45 -0.58 -18.71
C HIS A 420 -10.76 -0.96 -19.41
N GLY A 421 -11.47 -1.94 -18.86
CA GLY A 421 -12.70 -2.46 -19.43
C GLY A 421 -13.91 -2.18 -18.55
N VAL A 422 -15.05 -1.90 -19.19
CA VAL A 422 -16.35 -1.77 -18.54
C VAL A 422 -17.46 -2.34 -19.42
N TYR A 423 -18.46 -2.94 -18.79
CA TYR A 423 -19.70 -3.30 -19.48
C TYR A 423 -20.68 -2.14 -19.43
N HIS A 424 -21.22 -1.77 -20.60
CA HIS A 424 -22.26 -0.76 -20.71
C HIS A 424 -23.62 -1.42 -20.89
N SER A 425 -24.43 -1.39 -19.83
CA SER A 425 -25.69 -2.13 -19.77
C SER A 425 -26.76 -1.65 -20.78
N PHE A 426 -26.73 -0.36 -21.14
CA PHE A 426 -27.72 0.21 -22.04
C PHE A 426 -27.64 -0.36 -23.47
N ASP A 427 -26.44 -0.51 -24.04
CA ASP A 427 -26.24 -1.09 -25.37
C ASP A 427 -25.71 -2.52 -25.33
N SER A 428 -25.67 -3.11 -24.13
CA SER A 428 -25.21 -4.49 -23.89
C SER A 428 -23.84 -4.79 -24.48
N SER A 429 -22.90 -3.83 -24.41
CA SER A 429 -21.57 -3.96 -24.99
C SER A 429 -20.47 -3.75 -23.96
N PRO A 430 -19.41 -4.56 -23.99
CA PRO A 430 -18.18 -4.28 -23.27
C PRO A 430 -17.32 -3.28 -24.03
N TYR A 431 -16.79 -2.30 -23.31
CA TYR A 431 -15.90 -1.27 -23.82
C TYR A 431 -14.53 -1.37 -23.18
N VAL A 432 -13.49 -1.03 -23.94
CA VAL A 432 -12.11 -0.95 -23.49
C VAL A 432 -11.52 0.40 -23.88
N THR A 433 -10.75 0.99 -22.98
CA THR A 433 -9.98 2.23 -23.19
C THR A 433 -8.51 1.97 -22.94
N TRP A 434 -7.63 2.67 -23.64
CA TRP A 434 -6.17 2.63 -23.48
C TRP A 434 -5.55 3.93 -23.98
N SER A 435 -4.26 4.16 -23.71
CA SER A 435 -3.53 5.21 -24.41
C SER A 435 -2.65 4.62 -25.50
N GLU A 436 -2.55 5.31 -26.63
CA GLU A 436 -1.84 4.89 -27.82
C GLU A 436 -1.16 6.08 -28.50
N LEU A 437 0.08 5.93 -28.97
CA LEU A 437 0.75 6.98 -29.74
C LEU A 437 0.08 7.17 -31.09
N ASP A 438 -0.19 8.41 -31.45
CA ASP A 438 -0.56 8.79 -32.82
C ASP A 438 0.67 8.93 -33.75
N ASN A 439 0.44 9.30 -34.99
CA ASN A 439 1.50 9.50 -35.99
C ASN A 439 2.47 10.65 -35.64
N ALA A 440 2.08 11.54 -34.73
CA ALA A 440 2.90 12.65 -34.23
C ALA A 440 3.64 12.27 -32.93
N SER A 441 3.56 11.00 -32.52
CA SER A 441 4.11 10.48 -31.25
C SER A 441 3.46 11.11 -30.00
N VAL A 442 2.22 11.57 -30.10
CA VAL A 442 1.44 12.07 -28.97
C VAL A 442 0.52 10.94 -28.49
N SER A 443 0.51 10.68 -27.17
CA SER A 443 -0.39 9.68 -26.59
C SER A 443 -1.83 10.18 -26.60
N GLN A 444 -2.69 9.42 -27.24
CA GLN A 444 -4.12 9.66 -27.37
C GLN A 444 -4.91 8.63 -26.57
N ILE A 445 -5.98 9.05 -25.91
CA ILE A 445 -6.91 8.13 -25.28
C ILE A 445 -7.83 7.53 -26.33
N ARG A 446 -7.83 6.20 -26.40
CA ARG A 446 -8.66 5.42 -27.32
C ARG A 446 -9.78 4.74 -26.56
N VAL A 447 -10.93 4.61 -27.21
CA VAL A 447 -12.08 3.84 -26.70
C VAL A 447 -12.61 2.96 -27.82
N SER A 448 -12.84 1.69 -27.52
CA SER A 448 -13.39 0.73 -28.47
C SER A 448 -14.37 -0.22 -27.78
N LYS A 449 -15.35 -0.71 -28.52
CA LYS A 449 -16.04 -1.94 -28.09
C LYS A 449 -15.04 -3.10 -28.11
N ALA A 450 -15.18 -4.03 -27.18
CA ALA A 450 -14.29 -5.19 -27.11
C ALA A 450 -14.33 -6.08 -28.37
N THR A 451 -15.28 -5.86 -29.25
CA THR A 451 -15.38 -6.48 -30.59
C THR A 451 -14.53 -5.80 -31.66
N GLY A 452 -13.80 -4.73 -31.32
CA GLY A 452 -12.95 -3.97 -32.25
C GLY A 452 -13.58 -2.75 -32.90
N ALA A 453 -14.84 -2.42 -32.61
CA ALA A 453 -15.48 -1.22 -33.12
C ALA A 453 -15.07 0.02 -32.31
N PHE A 454 -14.28 0.92 -32.89
CA PHE A 454 -13.85 2.15 -32.24
C PHE A 454 -15.03 3.06 -31.88
N TRP A 455 -15.02 3.60 -30.64
CA TRP A 455 -16.05 4.47 -30.11
C TRP A 455 -15.57 5.91 -29.87
N ASP A 456 -14.41 6.24 -30.37
CA ASP A 456 -13.75 7.55 -30.24
C ASP A 456 -13.89 8.41 -31.53
N GLY A 457 -14.97 8.21 -32.25
CA GLY A 457 -15.24 8.93 -33.47
C GLY A 457 -14.46 8.43 -34.71
N ASN A 458 -13.76 7.30 -34.59
CA ASN A 458 -12.93 6.70 -35.62
C ASN A 458 -11.84 7.65 -36.19
N GLY A 459 -11.57 8.74 -35.42
CA GLY A 459 -10.55 9.74 -35.73
C GLY A 459 -9.13 9.24 -35.47
N ILE A 460 -8.13 9.96 -35.97
CA ILE A 460 -6.71 9.68 -35.72
C ILE A 460 -6.32 10.14 -34.30
N THR A 461 -7.08 11.04 -33.70
CA THR A 461 -6.71 11.88 -32.57
C THR A 461 -7.32 11.45 -31.20
N GLY A 462 -8.04 10.32 -31.13
CA GLY A 462 -8.64 9.87 -29.87
C GLY A 462 -9.62 10.88 -29.23
N ILE A 463 -9.79 10.78 -27.90
CA ILE A 463 -10.73 11.63 -27.14
C ILE A 463 -10.04 12.68 -26.26
N ASN A 464 -8.72 12.90 -26.40
CA ASN A 464 -8.01 13.96 -25.69
C ASN A 464 -8.75 15.29 -25.81
N ASP A 465 -8.63 16.12 -24.80
CA ASP A 465 -9.15 17.48 -24.88
C ASP A 465 -8.31 18.35 -25.82
N ASN A 466 -6.99 18.23 -25.69
CA ASN A 466 -6.03 18.80 -26.61
C ASN A 466 -5.22 17.69 -27.30
N THR A 467 -5.51 17.43 -28.58
CA THR A 467 -4.90 16.36 -29.36
C THR A 467 -3.39 16.54 -29.63
N SER A 468 -2.83 17.70 -29.30
CA SER A 468 -1.38 17.94 -29.36
C SER A 468 -0.67 17.62 -28.03
N ARG A 469 -1.38 17.10 -27.04
CA ARG A 469 -0.85 16.82 -25.68
C ARG A 469 -1.00 15.36 -25.34
N HIS A 470 -0.01 14.88 -24.59
CA HIS A 470 -0.02 13.51 -24.10
C HIS A 470 -1.14 13.28 -23.09
N ALA A 471 -1.86 12.19 -23.27
CA ALA A 471 -2.87 11.70 -22.35
C ALA A 471 -2.60 10.22 -21.99
N THR A 472 -2.79 9.87 -20.72
CA THR A 472 -2.44 8.56 -20.18
C THR A 472 -3.41 8.11 -19.09
N GLN A 473 -3.31 6.85 -18.67
CA GLN A 473 -4.03 6.28 -17.53
C GLN A 473 -5.56 6.39 -17.62
N PRO A 474 -6.19 6.05 -18.75
CA PRO A 474 -7.63 6.16 -18.88
C PRO A 474 -8.38 5.16 -17.99
N ARG A 475 -9.60 5.57 -17.59
CA ARG A 475 -10.60 4.70 -16.95
C ARG A 475 -11.97 4.98 -17.54
N LEU A 476 -12.84 3.98 -17.48
CA LEU A 476 -14.24 4.07 -17.95
C LEU A 476 -15.19 3.77 -16.80
N ALA A 477 -16.35 4.41 -16.83
CA ALA A 477 -17.48 4.05 -16.01
C ALA A 477 -18.78 4.15 -16.81
N SER A 478 -19.72 3.25 -16.55
CA SER A 478 -21.05 3.25 -17.15
C SER A 478 -22.08 3.72 -16.13
N LEU A 479 -22.82 4.76 -16.47
CA LEU A 479 -23.90 5.27 -15.63
C LEU A 479 -25.14 5.58 -16.49
N SER A 480 -26.22 4.85 -16.28
CA SER A 480 -27.45 4.95 -17.07
C SER A 480 -27.17 4.69 -18.57
N SER A 481 -27.50 5.64 -19.46
CA SER A 481 -27.25 5.55 -20.89
C SER A 481 -25.92 6.20 -21.32
N ASN A 482 -25.06 6.53 -20.39
CA ASN A 482 -23.83 7.27 -20.64
C ASN A 482 -22.59 6.45 -20.30
N LEU A 483 -21.58 6.58 -21.15
CA LEU A 483 -20.23 6.09 -20.92
C LEU A 483 -19.34 7.28 -20.57
N TYR A 484 -18.70 7.24 -19.41
CA TYR A 484 -17.77 8.26 -18.95
C TYR A 484 -16.33 7.76 -19.07
N ALA A 485 -15.45 8.63 -19.50
CA ALA A 485 -14.01 8.38 -19.52
C ALA A 485 -13.30 9.46 -18.70
N ILE A 486 -12.31 9.04 -17.92
CA ILE A 486 -11.39 9.90 -17.16
C ILE A 486 -9.96 9.54 -17.50
N TRP A 487 -9.07 10.52 -17.55
CA TRP A 487 -7.65 10.30 -17.84
C TRP A 487 -6.79 11.45 -17.30
N THR A 488 -5.48 11.25 -17.31
CA THR A 488 -4.48 12.29 -17.08
C THR A 488 -4.07 12.88 -18.43
N GLU A 489 -4.17 14.19 -18.60
CA GLU A 489 -3.69 14.92 -19.80
C GLU A 489 -2.72 16.01 -19.38
N ILE A 490 -1.62 16.19 -20.12
CA ILE A 490 -0.63 17.22 -19.79
C ILE A 490 -1.19 18.60 -20.13
N GLY A 491 -1.31 19.46 -19.13
CA GLY A 491 -1.80 20.85 -19.26
C GLY A 491 -0.77 21.83 -19.83
N ASP A 492 -1.14 23.11 -19.86
CA ASP A 492 -0.30 24.20 -20.38
C ASP A 492 1.00 24.40 -19.60
N ASN A 493 0.97 24.12 -18.30
CA ASN A 493 2.12 24.24 -17.40
C ASN A 493 2.99 22.97 -17.32
N ALA A 494 2.84 22.04 -18.27
CA ALA A 494 3.45 20.71 -18.24
C ALA A 494 3.07 19.88 -17.00
N THR A 495 1.95 20.20 -16.33
CA THR A 495 1.38 19.45 -15.22
C THR A 495 0.27 18.53 -15.68
N GLY A 496 0.12 17.38 -15.05
CA GLY A 496 -1.01 16.47 -15.30
C GLY A 496 -2.33 17.08 -14.83
N GLN A 497 -3.34 17.00 -15.70
CA GLN A 497 -4.70 17.44 -15.43
C GLN A 497 -5.65 16.27 -15.57
N ILE A 498 -6.60 16.14 -14.64
CA ILE A 498 -7.59 15.07 -14.70
C ILE A 498 -8.76 15.52 -15.57
N ARG A 499 -8.89 14.90 -16.76
CA ARG A 499 -9.92 15.20 -17.74
C ARG A 499 -11.05 14.19 -17.66
N VAL A 500 -12.29 14.67 -17.86
CA VAL A 500 -13.47 13.80 -17.90
C VAL A 500 -14.36 14.16 -19.08
N LYS A 501 -14.70 13.16 -19.88
CA LYS A 501 -15.69 13.28 -20.97
C LYS A 501 -16.78 12.23 -20.84
N VAL A 502 -17.92 12.54 -21.42
CA VAL A 502 -19.08 11.66 -21.52
C VAL A 502 -19.47 11.45 -22.99
N SER A 503 -19.85 10.22 -23.31
CA SER A 503 -20.49 9.85 -24.55
C SER A 503 -21.84 9.19 -24.26
N SER A 504 -22.87 9.53 -25.01
CA SER A 504 -24.15 8.82 -24.92
C SER A 504 -24.07 7.49 -25.70
N ALA A 505 -24.87 6.51 -25.30
CA ALA A 505 -24.90 5.18 -25.92
C ALA A 505 -25.25 5.18 -27.44
N SER A 506 -25.78 6.27 -27.95
CA SER A 506 -26.17 6.43 -29.37
C SER A 506 -25.17 7.26 -30.18
N SER A 507 -24.07 7.72 -29.59
CA SER A 507 -23.14 8.65 -30.24
C SER A 507 -21.69 8.26 -29.95
N THR A 508 -20.84 8.39 -30.95
CA THR A 508 -19.38 8.30 -30.83
C THR A 508 -18.72 9.63 -30.47
N SER A 509 -19.53 10.68 -30.26
CA SER A 509 -19.05 12.00 -29.83
C SER A 509 -18.88 12.08 -28.34
N TRP A 510 -17.81 12.72 -27.89
CA TRP A 510 -17.45 12.90 -26.48
C TRP A 510 -17.55 14.36 -26.09
N THR A 511 -18.28 14.64 -25.02
CA THR A 511 -18.48 15.99 -24.45
C THR A 511 -17.73 16.10 -23.12
N ALA A 512 -16.98 17.17 -22.95
CA ALA A 512 -16.29 17.45 -21.69
C ALA A 512 -17.30 17.73 -20.55
N VAL A 513 -17.07 17.12 -19.40
CA VAL A 513 -17.85 17.31 -18.16
C VAL A 513 -16.95 17.66 -16.96
N ASP A 514 -15.73 18.05 -17.25
CA ASP A 514 -14.73 18.53 -16.29
C ASP A 514 -14.66 20.04 -16.22
N ASN A 515 -15.74 20.73 -16.55
CA ASN A 515 -15.78 22.19 -16.65
C ASN A 515 -15.36 22.85 -15.33
N SER A 516 -14.27 23.59 -15.41
CA SER A 516 -13.49 24.15 -14.33
C SER A 516 -14.09 25.37 -13.63
N THR A 517 -15.37 25.69 -13.84
CA THR A 517 -15.99 26.91 -13.27
C THR A 517 -15.97 26.96 -11.72
N VAL A 518 -15.57 25.88 -11.05
CA VAL A 518 -15.64 25.77 -9.59
C VAL A 518 -14.31 26.07 -8.91
N LEU A 519 -13.15 25.88 -9.56
CA LEU A 519 -11.89 25.86 -8.78
C LEU A 519 -10.82 26.86 -9.18
N ASP A 520 -10.68 27.29 -10.44
CA ASP A 520 -9.65 28.28 -10.78
C ASP A 520 -9.91 29.19 -11.99
N ASN A 521 -11.09 29.29 -12.54
CA ASN A 521 -11.42 30.11 -13.73
C ASN A 521 -10.57 29.84 -15.00
N SER A 522 -9.77 28.77 -15.04
CA SER A 522 -8.96 28.40 -16.20
C SER A 522 -9.75 27.49 -17.13
N THR A 523 -9.83 27.84 -18.41
CA THR A 523 -10.48 27.00 -19.44
C THR A 523 -9.68 25.75 -19.79
N THR A 524 -8.52 25.57 -19.19
CA THR A 524 -7.56 24.47 -19.46
C THR A 524 -7.38 23.49 -18.30
N SER A 525 -7.96 23.75 -17.13
CA SER A 525 -7.89 22.87 -15.97
C SER A 525 -8.97 21.81 -15.99
N GLY A 526 -8.60 20.57 -15.67
CA GLY A 526 -9.53 19.46 -15.46
C GLY A 526 -10.31 19.60 -14.14
N ILE A 527 -10.59 18.48 -13.48
CA ILE A 527 -11.23 18.46 -12.15
C ILE A 527 -10.22 18.59 -10.99
N ASN A 528 -8.96 18.89 -11.26
CA ASN A 528 -7.95 19.15 -10.24
C ASN A 528 -8.43 20.20 -9.25
N ARG A 529 -8.06 20.04 -7.99
CA ARG A 529 -8.31 21.09 -7.01
C ARG A 529 -7.47 22.34 -7.28
N ASN A 530 -6.26 22.14 -7.80
CA ASN A 530 -5.38 23.23 -8.22
C ASN A 530 -4.66 22.85 -9.54
N SER A 531 -4.97 23.54 -10.60
CA SER A 531 -4.41 23.29 -11.94
C SER A 531 -2.90 23.56 -12.08
N THR A 532 -2.29 24.22 -11.08
CA THR A 532 -0.83 24.45 -11.07
C THR A 532 -0.05 23.25 -10.54
N TYR A 533 -0.72 22.27 -9.94
CA TYR A 533 -0.09 21.06 -9.41
C TYR A 533 -0.38 19.84 -10.26
N ASN A 534 0.57 18.90 -10.24
CA ASN A 534 0.43 17.65 -10.98
C ASN A 534 -0.65 16.77 -10.38
N ALA A 535 -1.55 16.25 -11.23
CA ALA A 535 -2.54 15.25 -10.88
C ALA A 535 -2.47 14.08 -11.86
N GLU A 536 -2.61 12.85 -11.34
CA GLU A 536 -2.48 11.63 -12.14
C GLU A 536 -3.18 10.43 -11.47
N ALA A 537 -3.12 9.27 -12.14
CA ALA A 537 -3.71 8.02 -11.67
C ALA A 537 -5.20 8.11 -11.31
N PRO A 538 -6.05 8.63 -12.22
CA PRO A 538 -7.47 8.75 -11.95
C PRO A 538 -8.19 7.41 -11.90
N GLU A 539 -9.30 7.39 -11.17
CA GLU A 539 -10.23 6.27 -11.03
C GLU A 539 -11.66 6.79 -11.09
N LEU A 540 -12.60 5.99 -11.63
CA LEU A 540 -14.03 6.26 -11.63
C LEU A 540 -14.81 5.15 -10.95
N SER A 541 -15.84 5.52 -10.22
CA SER A 541 -16.82 4.59 -9.64
C SER A 541 -18.21 5.17 -9.67
N VAL A 542 -19.21 4.30 -9.82
CA VAL A 542 -20.62 4.68 -9.72
C VAL A 542 -21.16 4.20 -8.37
N PHE A 543 -21.67 5.13 -7.60
CA PHE A 543 -22.25 4.86 -6.30
C PHE A 543 -23.51 5.71 -6.09
N ASN A 544 -24.59 5.12 -5.59
CA ASN A 544 -25.89 5.78 -5.38
C ASN A 544 -26.37 6.57 -6.62
N SER A 545 -26.25 5.98 -7.81
CA SER A 545 -26.58 6.61 -9.09
C SER A 545 -25.85 7.93 -9.37
N LYS A 546 -24.67 8.13 -8.77
CA LYS A 546 -23.77 9.27 -9.01
C LYS A 546 -22.39 8.76 -9.43
N LEU A 547 -21.67 9.59 -10.16
CA LEU A 547 -20.29 9.33 -10.59
C LEU A 547 -19.32 9.97 -9.61
N TYR A 548 -18.39 9.18 -9.10
CA TYR A 548 -17.29 9.61 -8.23
C TYR A 548 -15.96 9.43 -8.97
N ALA A 549 -15.07 10.37 -8.78
CA ALA A 549 -13.70 10.30 -9.26
C ALA A 549 -12.72 10.37 -8.09
N ALA A 550 -11.64 9.58 -8.17
CA ALA A 550 -10.51 9.69 -7.25
C ALA A 550 -9.23 9.82 -8.07
N TRP A 551 -8.25 10.58 -7.55
CA TRP A 551 -6.94 10.76 -8.20
C TRP A 551 -5.89 11.15 -7.16
N GLN A 552 -4.62 11.05 -7.54
CA GLN A 552 -3.54 11.64 -6.77
C GLN A 552 -3.19 13.03 -7.30
N GLU A 553 -2.99 13.99 -6.42
CA GLU A 553 -2.67 15.39 -6.75
C GLU A 553 -1.61 15.93 -5.80
N SER A 554 -0.56 16.57 -6.33
CA SER A 554 0.45 17.22 -5.52
C SER A 554 -0.10 18.47 -4.83
N ASN A 555 0.42 18.81 -3.67
CA ASN A 555 0.14 20.08 -2.98
C ASN A 555 1.31 21.06 -3.12
N SER A 556 1.22 22.23 -2.46
CA SER A 556 2.26 23.27 -2.47
C SER A 556 3.62 22.82 -1.92
N ASN A 557 3.65 21.74 -1.15
CA ASN A 557 4.88 21.17 -0.57
C ASN A 557 5.43 20.00 -1.41
N ASN A 558 4.87 19.79 -2.61
CA ASN A 558 5.16 18.66 -3.50
C ASN A 558 4.85 17.29 -2.88
N VAL A 559 3.91 17.24 -1.94
CA VAL A 559 3.40 15.99 -1.35
C VAL A 559 2.14 15.58 -2.09
N THR A 560 2.09 14.34 -2.53
CA THR A 560 0.93 13.78 -3.23
C THR A 560 -0.18 13.43 -2.27
N GLN A 561 -1.39 13.88 -2.59
CA GLN A 561 -2.61 13.68 -1.81
C GLN A 561 -3.63 12.90 -2.66
N ILE A 562 -4.42 12.03 -2.04
CA ILE A 562 -5.58 11.45 -2.72
C ILE A 562 -6.74 12.41 -2.63
N ARG A 563 -7.31 12.73 -3.79
CA ARG A 563 -8.52 13.55 -3.94
C ARG A 563 -9.70 12.68 -4.30
N VAL A 564 -10.88 13.05 -3.82
CA VAL A 564 -12.14 12.42 -4.21
C VAL A 564 -13.19 13.49 -4.45
N ALA A 565 -13.88 13.38 -5.58
CA ALA A 565 -14.97 14.30 -5.92
C ALA A 565 -16.17 13.55 -6.52
N VAL A 566 -17.35 14.14 -6.39
CA VAL A 566 -18.60 13.65 -6.95
C VAL A 566 -19.12 14.60 -8.03
N PHE A 567 -19.58 14.04 -9.13
CA PHE A 567 -20.19 14.76 -10.24
C PHE A 567 -21.65 15.13 -9.95
N ASN A 568 -22.07 16.34 -10.32
CA ASN A 568 -23.45 16.82 -10.12
C ASN A 568 -24.49 16.13 -11.04
N GLY A 569 -24.05 15.31 -12.01
CA GLY A 569 -24.91 14.60 -12.96
C GLY A 569 -25.42 15.47 -14.12
N ASN A 570 -25.08 16.75 -14.18
CA ASN A 570 -25.56 17.67 -15.20
C ASN A 570 -24.51 17.84 -16.32
N ILE A 571 -24.77 17.27 -17.50
CA ILE A 571 -23.86 17.31 -18.65
C ILE A 571 -23.78 18.71 -19.28
N THR A 572 -24.85 19.51 -19.19
CA THR A 572 -24.91 20.86 -19.79
C THR A 572 -24.34 21.94 -18.88
N SER A 573 -24.30 21.69 -17.58
CA SER A 573 -23.70 22.56 -16.57
C SER A 573 -22.93 21.68 -15.57
N PRO A 574 -21.81 21.10 -16.00
CA PRO A 574 -21.06 20.13 -15.19
C PRO A 574 -20.38 20.83 -14.01
N SER A 575 -20.41 20.16 -12.86
CA SER A 575 -19.61 20.58 -11.69
C SER A 575 -19.26 19.37 -10.83
N TRP A 576 -18.13 19.49 -10.16
CA TRP A 576 -17.59 18.47 -9.27
C TRP A 576 -17.44 19.03 -7.85
N SER A 577 -17.90 18.28 -6.86
CA SER A 577 -17.81 18.66 -5.45
C SER A 577 -16.86 17.70 -4.73
N PHE A 578 -15.89 18.25 -4.00
CA PHE A 578 -14.96 17.43 -3.22
C PHE A 578 -15.65 16.77 -2.03
N VAL A 579 -15.39 15.49 -1.84
CA VAL A 579 -15.89 14.67 -0.73
C VAL A 579 -14.74 14.05 0.08
N ASP A 580 -13.52 14.59 -0.05
CA ASP A 580 -12.28 14.15 0.59
C ASP A 580 -11.98 14.90 1.91
N ASN A 581 -12.99 15.14 2.75
CA ASN A 581 -12.93 15.89 4.02
C ASN A 581 -12.72 17.41 3.89
N GLY A 582 -12.85 17.98 2.71
CA GLY A 582 -12.88 19.44 2.51
C GLY A 582 -11.59 20.20 2.79
N ASP A 583 -10.52 19.53 3.20
CA ASP A 583 -9.23 20.16 3.45
C ASP A 583 -8.48 20.40 2.14
N SER A 584 -8.24 21.67 1.82
CA SER A 584 -7.56 22.05 0.56
C SER A 584 -6.10 21.56 0.47
N THR A 585 -5.49 21.23 1.59
CA THR A 585 -4.06 20.92 1.67
C THR A 585 -3.74 19.46 1.92
N LYS A 586 -4.69 18.66 2.40
CA LYS A 586 -4.40 17.36 2.99
C LYS A 586 -5.14 16.16 2.37
N GLY A 587 -6.23 16.36 1.60
CA GLY A 587 -6.97 15.27 0.95
C GLY A 587 -7.31 14.11 1.90
N MET A 588 -7.33 12.89 1.36
CA MET A 588 -7.55 11.66 2.13
C MET A 588 -6.40 11.32 3.09
N ASN A 589 -5.20 11.84 2.87
CA ASN A 589 -4.04 11.62 3.75
C ASN A 589 -4.30 12.09 5.19
N LYS A 590 -5.20 13.09 5.37
CA LYS A 590 -5.58 13.63 6.67
C LYS A 590 -6.38 12.64 7.55
N ILE A 591 -7.10 11.72 6.96
CA ILE A 591 -7.98 10.79 7.71
C ILE A 591 -7.17 9.96 8.70
N ILE A 592 -5.89 9.76 8.40
CA ILE A 592 -5.03 8.84 9.14
C ILE A 592 -4.35 9.53 10.33
N ASP A 593 -4.57 10.84 10.52
CA ASP A 593 -3.99 11.69 11.59
C ASP A 593 -2.46 11.59 11.71
N MET A 594 -1.80 11.22 10.60
CA MET A 594 -0.37 11.05 10.51
C MET A 594 0.28 12.20 9.78
N ASP A 595 1.57 12.16 9.72
CA ASP A 595 2.36 13.19 9.08
C ASP A 595 1.84 13.47 7.66
N VAL A 596 1.10 14.57 7.55
CA VAL A 596 0.49 15.05 6.30
C VAL A 596 1.52 15.36 5.21
N ASN A 597 2.78 15.13 5.49
CA ASN A 597 3.90 15.30 4.58
C ASN A 597 4.26 13.99 3.85
N GLU A 598 3.53 12.91 4.07
CA GLU A 598 3.78 11.63 3.39
C GLU A 598 2.93 11.47 2.13
N ASN A 599 3.55 10.92 1.07
CA ASN A 599 2.90 10.75 -0.22
C ASN A 599 1.85 9.66 -0.20
N ALA A 600 0.73 9.92 -0.87
CA ALA A 600 -0.31 8.93 -1.16
C ALA A 600 -0.48 8.76 -2.68
N SER A 601 -0.73 7.55 -3.15
CA SER A 601 -0.76 7.24 -4.58
C SER A 601 -1.69 6.08 -4.93
N ALA A 602 -1.96 5.92 -6.22
CA ALA A 602 -2.68 4.78 -6.81
C ALA A 602 -4.06 4.52 -6.18
N PRO A 603 -4.98 5.49 -6.15
CA PRO A 603 -6.32 5.27 -5.61
C PRO A 603 -7.10 4.25 -6.45
N ARG A 604 -7.95 3.46 -5.79
CA ARG A 604 -8.93 2.56 -6.43
C ARG A 604 -10.22 2.62 -5.63
N MET A 605 -11.34 2.57 -6.33
CA MET A 605 -12.67 2.60 -5.71
C MET A 605 -13.47 1.34 -6.06
N THR A 606 -14.27 0.87 -5.11
CA THR A 606 -15.28 -0.17 -5.34
C THR A 606 -16.50 0.06 -4.46
N VAL A 607 -17.63 -0.47 -4.88
CA VAL A 607 -18.87 -0.42 -4.09
C VAL A 607 -19.14 -1.80 -3.48
N PHE A 608 -19.36 -1.81 -2.18
CA PHE A 608 -19.70 -3.02 -1.44
C PHE A 608 -20.70 -2.69 -0.34
N ASP A 609 -21.70 -3.54 -0.16
CA ASP A 609 -22.75 -3.40 0.86
C ASP A 609 -23.29 -1.97 0.97
N SER A 610 -23.77 -1.44 -0.17
CA SER A 610 -24.33 -0.09 -0.29
C SER A 610 -23.41 1.02 0.23
N SER A 611 -22.11 0.82 0.16
CA SER A 611 -21.09 1.81 0.56
C SER A 611 -19.95 1.88 -0.45
N LEU A 612 -19.39 3.07 -0.62
CA LEU A 612 -18.22 3.29 -1.46
C LEU A 612 -16.96 3.08 -0.61
N TYR A 613 -16.03 2.28 -1.12
CA TYR A 613 -14.72 2.04 -0.52
C TYR A 613 -13.63 2.60 -1.43
N LEU A 614 -12.60 3.12 -0.80
CA LEU A 614 -11.40 3.64 -1.45
C LEU A 614 -10.17 2.98 -0.84
N THR A 615 -9.30 2.45 -1.70
CA THR A 615 -7.95 2.03 -1.31
C THR A 615 -6.90 2.89 -2.00
N TRP A 616 -5.76 3.06 -1.35
CA TRP A 616 -4.60 3.77 -1.88
C TRP A 616 -3.31 3.24 -1.24
N LEU A 617 -2.18 3.67 -1.76
CA LEU A 617 -0.87 3.46 -1.15
C LEU A 617 -0.47 4.71 -0.39
N GLN A 618 -0.10 4.56 0.86
CA GLN A 618 0.41 5.63 1.73
C GLN A 618 1.86 5.33 2.12
N GLU A 619 2.76 6.30 1.94
CA GLU A 619 4.11 6.24 2.50
C GLU A 619 4.02 6.47 4.02
N ASP A 620 4.85 5.76 4.80
CA ASP A 620 4.91 5.87 6.27
C ASP A 620 6.34 6.16 6.78
N GLY A 621 7.20 6.63 5.87
CA GLY A 621 8.63 6.90 6.14
C GLY A 621 9.51 5.64 6.14
N LEU A 622 8.93 4.44 6.21
CA LEU A 622 9.65 3.16 6.19
C LEU A 622 9.32 2.35 4.92
N SER A 623 8.06 2.36 4.51
CA SER A 623 7.57 1.57 3.39
C SER A 623 6.33 2.23 2.75
N LYS A 624 5.67 1.51 1.84
CA LYS A 624 4.35 1.88 1.31
C LYS A 624 3.31 0.89 1.79
N GLN A 625 2.29 1.40 2.45
CA GLN A 625 1.19 0.62 3.00
C GLN A 625 -0.06 0.74 2.13
N MET A 626 -0.75 -0.37 1.92
CA MET A 626 -2.08 -0.35 1.33
C MET A 626 -3.10 0.06 2.37
N ARG A 627 -3.77 1.18 2.13
CA ARG A 627 -4.79 1.76 3.00
C ARG A 627 -6.18 1.52 2.45
N LEU A 628 -7.16 1.50 3.33
CA LEU A 628 -8.55 1.30 2.99
C LEU A 628 -9.47 2.16 3.86
N ALA A 629 -10.42 2.87 3.22
CA ALA A 629 -11.44 3.65 3.90
C ALA A 629 -12.82 3.43 3.30
N LYS A 630 -13.84 3.60 4.13
CA LYS A 630 -15.26 3.51 3.80
C LYS A 630 -15.90 4.90 3.86
N TYR A 631 -16.66 5.26 2.83
CA TYR A 631 -17.40 6.51 2.74
C TYR A 631 -18.76 6.42 3.45
N ASN A 632 -19.17 7.50 4.15
CA ASN A 632 -20.47 7.58 4.82
C ASN A 632 -21.66 7.76 3.86
N GLY A 633 -21.41 8.03 2.57
CA GLY A 633 -22.45 8.23 1.55
C GLY A 633 -23.15 9.59 1.59
N ASN A 634 -22.69 10.54 2.41
CA ASN A 634 -23.28 11.86 2.56
C ASN A 634 -22.42 12.96 1.92
N ASP A 635 -22.75 13.35 0.68
CA ASP A 635 -21.98 14.36 -0.06
C ASP A 635 -22.03 15.77 0.56
N SER A 636 -23.04 16.04 1.39
CA SER A 636 -23.19 17.34 2.07
C SER A 636 -22.37 17.43 3.37
N SER A 637 -22.06 16.30 3.96
CA SER A 637 -21.20 16.15 5.13
C SER A 637 -20.34 14.91 4.96
N PRO A 638 -19.35 14.99 4.05
CA PRO A 638 -18.55 13.82 3.69
C PRO A 638 -17.66 13.39 4.85
N GLU A 639 -17.68 12.09 5.14
CA GLU A 639 -16.84 11.48 6.13
C GLU A 639 -16.34 10.12 5.62
N TRP A 640 -15.07 9.86 5.86
CA TRP A 640 -14.42 8.59 5.53
C TRP A 640 -13.91 7.93 6.80
N THR A 641 -14.24 6.67 6.97
CA THR A 641 -13.77 5.85 8.09
C THR A 641 -12.71 4.90 7.60
N VAL A 642 -11.53 4.94 8.21
CA VAL A 642 -10.45 3.96 7.93
C VAL A 642 -10.89 2.60 8.47
N VAL A 643 -10.75 1.56 7.63
CA VAL A 643 -11.19 0.19 7.95
C VAL A 643 -10.09 -0.86 7.77
N ASP A 644 -8.88 -0.41 7.53
CA ASP A 644 -7.67 -1.24 7.53
C ASP A 644 -7.07 -1.39 8.96
N ARG A 645 -5.89 -1.95 9.06
CA ARG A 645 -5.23 -2.22 10.32
C ARG A 645 -4.80 -0.94 11.02
N TYR A 646 -5.11 -0.84 12.33
CA TYR A 646 -4.49 0.11 13.24
C TYR A 646 -3.28 -0.56 13.93
N ASP A 647 -2.26 0.23 14.26
CA ASP A 647 -1.17 -0.23 15.09
C ASP A 647 -1.62 -0.43 16.54
N GLU A 648 -0.74 -1.03 17.35
CA GLU A 648 -0.96 -1.27 18.79
C GLU A 648 -1.21 0.02 19.58
N LEU A 649 -1.00 1.18 18.95
CA LEU A 649 -1.06 2.51 19.56
C LEU A 649 -2.34 3.26 19.20
N GLY A 650 -3.22 2.66 18.38
CA GLY A 650 -4.41 3.32 17.88
C GLY A 650 -4.09 4.38 16.81
N ILE A 651 -2.85 4.42 16.33
CA ILE A 651 -2.42 5.27 15.23
C ILE A 651 -2.38 4.38 13.99
N SER A 652 -3.14 4.72 12.96
CA SER A 652 -3.27 3.92 11.75
C SER A 652 -1.99 3.94 10.90
N ARG A 653 -0.88 3.35 11.39
CA ARG A 653 0.40 3.27 10.65
C ARG A 653 0.47 2.10 9.70
N PHE A 654 -0.25 1.03 9.99
CA PHE A 654 -0.15 -0.21 9.25
C PHE A 654 -1.40 -0.42 8.43
N GLY A 655 -1.27 -0.48 7.12
CA GLY A 655 -2.35 -0.84 6.22
C GLY A 655 -2.66 -2.34 6.24
N LEU A 656 -3.12 -2.85 5.10
CA LEU A 656 -3.41 -4.28 4.90
C LEU A 656 -2.16 -5.12 4.60
N ASN A 657 -0.96 -4.53 4.52
CA ASN A 657 0.26 -5.27 4.22
C ASN A 657 0.45 -6.46 5.17
N TYR A 658 0.87 -7.59 4.62
CA TYR A 658 1.26 -8.75 5.41
C TYR A 658 2.51 -8.45 6.25
N ASN A 659 3.50 -7.82 5.63
CA ASN A 659 4.69 -7.33 6.32
C ASN A 659 4.78 -5.82 6.21
N ILE A 660 4.62 -5.14 7.34
CA ILE A 660 4.62 -3.68 7.45
C ILE A 660 5.94 -3.00 7.05
N LEU A 661 7.05 -3.75 7.02
CA LEU A 661 8.36 -3.26 6.59
C LEU A 661 8.57 -3.41 5.08
N LYS A 662 7.58 -3.96 4.35
CA LYS A 662 7.69 -4.22 2.91
C LYS A 662 6.76 -3.31 2.13
N VAL A 663 7.21 -3.00 0.92
CA VAL A 663 6.51 -2.09 0.02
C VAL A 663 5.33 -2.80 -0.63
N ALA A 664 4.12 -2.26 -0.47
CA ALA A 664 2.97 -2.62 -1.28
C ALA A 664 2.94 -1.82 -2.58
N ALA A 665 2.44 -2.42 -3.65
CA ALA A 665 2.23 -1.74 -4.92
C ALA A 665 0.95 -2.25 -5.61
N THR A 666 0.44 -1.47 -6.55
CA THR A 666 -0.70 -1.80 -7.42
C THR A 666 -1.93 -2.35 -6.67
N PRO A 667 -2.52 -1.56 -5.75
CA PRO A 667 -3.68 -2.00 -4.99
C PRO A 667 -4.89 -2.14 -5.91
N VAL A 668 -5.72 -3.17 -5.68
CA VAL A 668 -6.99 -3.38 -6.36
C VAL A 668 -8.03 -3.94 -5.39
N MET A 669 -9.30 -3.73 -5.69
CA MET A 669 -10.41 -4.30 -4.94
C MET A 669 -11.43 -4.94 -5.88
N ALA A 670 -12.14 -5.92 -5.35
CA ALA A 670 -13.35 -6.49 -5.94
C ALA A 670 -14.39 -6.76 -4.86
N ALA A 671 -15.64 -6.69 -5.22
CA ALA A 671 -16.74 -6.97 -4.31
C ALA A 671 -17.66 -8.04 -4.90
N SER A 672 -18.11 -8.96 -4.06
CA SER A 672 -19.24 -9.82 -4.31
C SER A 672 -20.47 -9.32 -3.55
N SER A 673 -21.57 -10.05 -3.63
CA SER A 673 -22.78 -9.71 -2.86
C SER A 673 -22.59 -9.74 -1.34
N SER A 674 -21.59 -10.47 -0.85
CA SER A 674 -21.37 -10.69 0.58
C SER A 674 -19.93 -10.49 1.05
N LYS A 675 -18.99 -10.20 0.16
CA LYS A 675 -17.57 -10.11 0.50
C LYS A 675 -16.87 -8.99 -0.26
N LEU A 676 -15.99 -8.30 0.43
CA LEU A 676 -15.05 -7.36 -0.16
C LEU A 676 -13.66 -8.00 -0.18
N TYR A 677 -12.99 -7.93 -1.31
CA TYR A 677 -11.65 -8.46 -1.51
C TYR A 677 -10.69 -7.33 -1.87
N ALA A 678 -9.45 -7.48 -1.42
CA ALA A 678 -8.38 -6.59 -1.82
C ALA A 678 -7.14 -7.39 -2.19
N ALA A 679 -6.40 -6.91 -3.21
CA ALA A 679 -5.12 -7.50 -3.58
C ALA A 679 -4.09 -6.42 -3.89
N TRP A 680 -2.83 -6.78 -3.70
CA TRP A 680 -1.66 -5.96 -4.01
C TRP A 680 -0.44 -6.83 -4.28
N SER A 681 0.59 -6.24 -4.82
CA SER A 681 1.90 -6.89 -4.87
C SER A 681 2.75 -6.42 -3.69
N GLU A 682 3.44 -7.34 -3.01
CA GLU A 682 4.27 -7.06 -1.83
C GLU A 682 5.58 -7.83 -1.90
N THR A 683 6.69 -7.16 -1.58
CA THR A 683 8.01 -7.80 -1.58
C THR A 683 8.17 -8.69 -0.35
N ASP A 684 8.50 -9.96 -0.54
CA ASP A 684 8.75 -10.93 0.52
C ASP A 684 10.16 -10.78 1.14
N SER A 685 10.49 -11.65 2.09
CA SER A 685 11.80 -11.67 2.75
C SER A 685 12.96 -12.07 1.81
N SER A 686 12.68 -12.74 0.70
CA SER A 686 13.66 -13.11 -0.31
C SER A 686 13.91 -12.02 -1.37
N GLY A 687 13.21 -10.87 -1.26
CA GLY A 687 13.25 -9.78 -2.22
C GLY A 687 12.41 -10.03 -3.47
N LYS A 688 11.51 -11.03 -3.45
CA LYS A 688 10.58 -11.32 -4.54
C LYS A 688 9.21 -10.69 -4.29
N THR A 689 8.59 -10.21 -5.35
CA THR A 689 7.26 -9.63 -5.26
C THR A 689 6.19 -10.71 -5.39
N GLN A 690 5.34 -10.82 -4.37
CA GLN A 690 4.25 -11.78 -4.29
C GLN A 690 2.90 -11.06 -4.40
N ILE A 691 1.92 -11.71 -5.01
CA ILE A 691 0.55 -11.21 -5.03
C ILE A 691 -0.16 -11.64 -3.76
N ARG A 692 -0.55 -10.65 -2.96
CA ARG A 692 -1.32 -10.82 -1.72
C ARG A 692 -2.79 -10.61 -1.97
N VAL A 693 -3.62 -11.39 -1.29
CA VAL A 693 -5.08 -11.28 -1.38
C VAL A 693 -5.70 -11.46 0.00
N VAL A 694 -6.58 -10.54 0.35
CA VAL A 694 -7.38 -10.63 1.57
C VAL A 694 -8.86 -10.59 1.25
N LYS A 695 -9.68 -11.16 2.13
CA LYS A 695 -11.13 -10.99 2.13
C LYS A 695 -11.62 -10.42 3.44
N ASN A 696 -12.64 -9.57 3.32
CA ASN A 696 -13.37 -9.03 4.45
C ASN A 696 -14.38 -10.09 4.96
N PRO A 697 -14.59 -10.17 6.27
CA PRO A 697 -15.47 -11.15 6.90
C PRO A 697 -16.96 -10.82 6.92
N PHE A 698 -17.41 -9.70 6.36
CA PHE A 698 -18.82 -9.28 6.43
C PHE A 698 -19.76 -10.23 5.71
#